data_43100851a118d2aa475c0cbc9f2f2c98
#
_entry.id   43100851a118d2aa475c0cbc9f2f2c98
#
_cell.length_a   1.000
_cell.length_b   1.000
_cell.length_c   1.000
_cell.angle_alpha   90.00
_cell.angle_beta   90.00
_cell.angle_gamma   90.00
#
_symmetry.space_group_name_H-M   'P 1'
#
loop_
_entity.id
_entity.type
_entity.pdbx_description
1 polymer ?
#
loop_
_entity_poly.entity_id
_entity_poly.type
_entity_poly.pdbx_seq_one_letter_code
_entity_poly.pdbx_strand_id
1 'polypeptide(L)'
;MYFGADYYPEHWVFPYDGTAEEPESRWDQDAQLMEHAGMNVVRMGEFCWGLCEREEGKYDFAWLRRAMDTFAQHGVKIVLATPTAAPPVWLLKKHPEILPLDETGQPRHEGTRRAYCMNSDIYWDYSKKFVRAMAESLGDHPDMVAWQIDNGVGRHNTEYAFNPETRRDWIAWLKAKYETVDKLNEAMGLRFWGQVVNSYEEVPLPLPTPSAHNPALITDWRRFSSDTCVAFIRMQVDILREITPKIPTTTTIRPYATQIDNFDLAETVDLVSLDSDAAAGHLAAENAMTIDIARSLKKNGEAEGFWVMEQKAGNVAWAEANSLVRPGVVRLFSYQLISRGATGLLYFYWRMPRIGPEKFYGGVLTHDGLAKNRMFQEVMQVGQELQTLAPLLAGTQVKADVAILLSHASDWALDQPMRPNKFFSQREHVQLYYTALHDRNILVDFARPSDDLSKYKVVIAPSLHMISGGDADVLRLYVHNGGTLVGTFNTGLVDENNLAATDPPYEMSDMFGLKVVEFDPLPPGEENHITIKGGFPTTGLHSARLWCDIIEPRGCQILGTYAQDFYSGKPAITLNNFGEGRAIYVGTMSSLPFYHDLVTWLRQTCSLNPLLRVPDQIEVSMRVRGDYRIYFLLNHHPTQNAHVQFFKPVRDCLTGKEISGGYDIPGKDILVVDETVASA
;
A
#
# COMPACT_ATOMS: atom_id res chain seq x y z
N MET A 1 -21.58 5.03 0.48
CA MET A 1 -20.47 4.29 1.10
C MET A 1 -20.85 2.82 1.18
N TYR A 2 -19.96 1.93 0.79
CA TYR A 2 -20.15 0.49 0.92
C TYR A 2 -19.62 0.00 2.27
N PHE A 3 -20.36 -0.91 2.91
CA PHE A 3 -20.03 -1.49 4.19
C PHE A 3 -20.44 -2.95 4.23
N GLY A 4 -19.54 -3.88 4.52
CA GLY A 4 -19.84 -5.29 4.38
C GLY A 4 -18.77 -6.25 4.89
N ALA A 5 -18.74 -7.45 4.31
CA ALA A 5 -17.79 -8.49 4.67
C ALA A 5 -17.49 -9.43 3.49
N ASP A 6 -16.42 -10.19 3.64
CA ASP A 6 -16.11 -11.31 2.76
C ASP A 6 -16.95 -12.52 3.14
N TYR A 7 -17.51 -13.14 2.14
CA TYR A 7 -18.36 -14.31 2.28
C TYR A 7 -18.02 -15.39 1.26
N TYR A 8 -17.82 -16.58 1.72
CA TYR A 8 -17.53 -17.75 0.90
C TYR A 8 -18.74 -18.68 0.95
N PRO A 9 -19.73 -18.54 0.04
CA PRO A 9 -20.97 -19.33 0.10
C PRO A 9 -20.71 -20.84 0.15
N GLU A 10 -19.66 -21.29 -0.52
CA GLU A 10 -19.23 -22.68 -0.58
C GLU A 10 -18.77 -23.26 0.78
N HIS A 11 -18.46 -22.44 1.76
CA HIS A 11 -18.13 -22.88 3.11
C HIS A 11 -19.35 -23.13 3.98
N TRP A 12 -20.52 -22.59 3.58
CA TRP A 12 -21.75 -22.55 4.38
C TRP A 12 -22.88 -23.32 3.70
N VAL A 13 -22.54 -24.54 3.25
CA VAL A 13 -23.47 -25.51 2.66
C VAL A 13 -23.33 -26.86 3.36
N PHE A 14 -24.39 -27.69 3.31
CA PHE A 14 -24.28 -29.06 3.81
C PHE A 14 -23.09 -29.79 3.16
N PRO A 15 -22.28 -30.57 3.94
CA PRO A 15 -22.41 -30.97 5.35
C PRO A 15 -21.79 -30.00 6.37
N TYR A 16 -21.24 -28.88 5.98
CA TYR A 16 -20.58 -27.95 6.91
C TYR A 16 -21.56 -27.04 7.63
N ASP A 17 -22.67 -26.69 6.96
CA ASP A 17 -23.83 -25.96 7.50
C ASP A 17 -25.10 -26.27 6.66
N GLY A 18 -26.26 -25.75 7.04
CA GLY A 18 -27.52 -26.10 6.40
C GLY A 18 -27.98 -27.50 6.77
N THR A 19 -28.95 -28.03 6.02
CA THR A 19 -29.48 -29.39 6.20
C THR A 19 -29.36 -30.19 4.90
N ALA A 20 -29.58 -31.51 4.94
CA ALA A 20 -29.60 -32.31 3.72
C ALA A 20 -30.78 -31.95 2.78
N GLU A 21 -31.88 -31.50 3.35
CA GLU A 21 -33.08 -31.06 2.63
C GLU A 21 -32.92 -29.63 2.06
N GLU A 22 -32.25 -28.75 2.82
CA GLU A 22 -32.01 -27.35 2.46
C GLU A 22 -30.51 -27.01 2.62
N PRO A 23 -29.67 -27.46 1.70
CA PRO A 23 -28.19 -27.37 1.86
C PRO A 23 -27.65 -25.95 1.89
N GLU A 24 -28.36 -24.97 1.31
CA GLU A 24 -27.97 -23.58 1.17
C GLU A 24 -28.70 -22.65 2.17
N SER A 25 -29.54 -23.22 3.09
CA SER A 25 -30.41 -22.43 3.99
C SER A 25 -29.68 -21.44 4.91
N ARG A 26 -28.34 -21.62 5.09
CA ARG A 26 -27.55 -20.70 5.89
C ARG A 26 -27.34 -19.33 5.22
N TRP A 27 -27.34 -19.27 3.89
CA TRP A 27 -27.08 -18.04 3.15
C TRP A 27 -28.10 -16.95 3.46
N ASP A 28 -29.39 -17.30 3.48
CA ASP A 28 -30.48 -16.38 3.82
C ASP A 28 -30.33 -15.81 5.24
N GLN A 29 -30.00 -16.67 6.21
CA GLN A 29 -29.77 -16.25 7.59
C GLN A 29 -28.59 -15.30 7.73
N ASP A 30 -27.48 -15.56 7.03
CA ASP A 30 -26.31 -14.73 7.04
C ASP A 30 -26.59 -13.38 6.34
N ALA A 31 -27.32 -13.37 5.23
CA ALA A 31 -27.75 -12.16 4.53
C ALA A 31 -28.65 -11.27 5.41
N GLN A 32 -29.62 -11.88 6.12
CA GLN A 32 -30.46 -11.17 7.07
C GLN A 32 -29.68 -10.55 8.23
N LEU A 33 -28.69 -11.27 8.76
CA LEU A 33 -27.83 -10.76 9.82
C LEU A 33 -26.91 -9.63 9.34
N MET A 34 -26.44 -9.68 8.08
CA MET A 34 -25.68 -8.60 7.46
C MET A 34 -26.52 -7.34 7.29
N GLU A 35 -27.76 -7.48 6.79
CA GLU A 35 -28.72 -6.38 6.71
C GLU A 35 -28.94 -5.74 8.10
N HIS A 36 -29.17 -6.57 9.12
CA HIS A 36 -29.34 -6.09 10.51
C HIS A 36 -28.10 -5.36 11.04
N ALA A 37 -26.91 -5.76 10.65
CA ALA A 37 -25.66 -5.08 10.99
C ALA A 37 -25.42 -3.78 10.18
N GLY A 38 -26.34 -3.40 9.28
CA GLY A 38 -26.20 -2.24 8.40
C GLY A 38 -25.27 -2.46 7.21
N MET A 39 -24.92 -3.70 6.91
CA MET A 39 -24.10 -4.04 5.75
C MET A 39 -24.95 -3.97 4.46
N ASN A 40 -24.31 -3.47 3.40
CA ASN A 40 -24.93 -3.26 2.09
C ASN A 40 -24.11 -3.81 0.92
N VAL A 41 -23.02 -4.51 1.20
CA VAL A 41 -22.16 -5.14 0.20
C VAL A 41 -21.52 -6.41 0.75
N VAL A 42 -21.32 -7.40 -0.12
CA VAL A 42 -20.60 -8.65 0.18
C VAL A 42 -19.63 -8.97 -0.95
N ARG A 43 -18.44 -9.47 -0.63
CA ARG A 43 -17.49 -10.03 -1.60
C ARG A 43 -17.60 -11.55 -1.61
N MET A 44 -17.65 -12.18 -2.80
CA MET A 44 -17.70 -13.63 -2.96
C MET A 44 -17.03 -14.12 -4.26
N GLY A 45 -16.82 -15.42 -4.37
CA GLY A 45 -16.35 -16.08 -5.59
C GLY A 45 -14.84 -16.22 -5.73
N GLU A 46 -14.06 -15.80 -4.77
CA GLU A 46 -12.61 -15.57 -4.82
C GLU A 46 -11.76 -16.81 -5.10
N PHE A 47 -12.21 -18.00 -4.68
CA PHE A 47 -11.47 -19.26 -4.85
C PHE A 47 -12.32 -20.39 -5.46
N CYS A 48 -13.44 -20.05 -6.06
CA CYS A 48 -14.44 -21.01 -6.46
C CYS A 48 -14.20 -21.71 -7.82
N TRP A 49 -13.08 -21.48 -8.50
CA TRP A 49 -12.85 -22.03 -9.86
C TRP A 49 -13.12 -23.53 -9.94
N GLY A 50 -12.49 -24.33 -9.04
CA GLY A 50 -12.68 -25.78 -9.03
C GLY A 50 -14.11 -26.27 -8.72
N LEU A 51 -14.96 -25.42 -8.15
CA LEU A 51 -16.39 -25.70 -7.95
C LEU A 51 -17.23 -25.31 -9.16
N CYS A 52 -16.87 -24.21 -9.80
CA CYS A 52 -17.56 -23.72 -11.00
C CYS A 52 -17.18 -24.50 -12.26
N GLU A 53 -16.02 -25.13 -12.30
CA GLU A 53 -15.51 -25.94 -13.43
C GLU A 53 -14.89 -27.23 -12.89
N ARG A 54 -15.72 -28.22 -12.56
CA ARG A 54 -15.29 -29.55 -12.09
C ARG A 54 -14.64 -30.41 -13.17
N GLU A 55 -15.04 -30.17 -14.41
CA GLU A 55 -14.50 -30.79 -15.61
C GLU A 55 -14.26 -29.72 -16.65
N GLU A 56 -13.19 -29.83 -17.40
CA GLU A 56 -12.79 -28.87 -18.43
C GLU A 56 -13.93 -28.46 -19.36
N GLY A 57 -14.17 -27.14 -19.44
CA GLY A 57 -15.21 -26.55 -20.30
C GLY A 57 -16.66 -26.76 -19.82
N LYS A 58 -16.86 -27.41 -18.67
CA LYS A 58 -18.20 -27.60 -18.09
C LYS A 58 -18.41 -26.62 -16.92
N TYR A 59 -18.88 -25.45 -17.25
CA TYR A 59 -19.11 -24.39 -16.29
C TYR A 59 -20.48 -24.53 -15.59
N ASP A 60 -20.49 -24.48 -14.26
CA ASP A 60 -21.69 -24.40 -13.41
C ASP A 60 -21.60 -23.19 -12.49
N PHE A 61 -22.18 -22.10 -12.89
CA PHE A 61 -22.31 -20.87 -12.10
C PHE A 61 -23.66 -20.74 -11.39
N ALA A 62 -24.56 -21.72 -11.55
CA ALA A 62 -25.93 -21.59 -11.05
C ALA A 62 -26.00 -21.47 -9.52
N TRP A 63 -25.16 -22.19 -8.78
CA TRP A 63 -25.09 -22.08 -7.33
C TRP A 63 -24.61 -20.70 -6.86
N LEU A 64 -23.60 -20.14 -7.54
CA LEU A 64 -23.07 -18.83 -7.22
C LEU A 64 -24.09 -17.72 -7.54
N ARG A 65 -24.85 -17.86 -8.67
CA ARG A 65 -25.96 -16.97 -9.00
C ARG A 65 -27.02 -16.99 -7.90
N ARG A 66 -27.41 -18.19 -7.39
CA ARG A 66 -28.36 -18.29 -6.27
C ARG A 66 -27.86 -17.61 -4.99
N ALA A 67 -26.56 -17.74 -4.69
CA ALA A 67 -25.96 -17.00 -3.58
C ALA A 67 -26.10 -15.48 -3.79
N MET A 68 -25.72 -14.97 -4.98
CA MET A 68 -25.88 -13.55 -5.33
C MET A 68 -27.32 -13.08 -5.17
N ASP A 69 -28.29 -13.84 -5.73
CA ASP A 69 -29.74 -13.56 -5.63
C ASP A 69 -30.21 -13.51 -4.17
N THR A 70 -29.71 -14.41 -3.31
CA THR A 70 -30.06 -14.46 -1.88
C THR A 70 -29.64 -13.19 -1.17
N PHE A 71 -28.37 -12.75 -1.34
CA PHE A 71 -27.89 -11.51 -0.71
C PHE A 71 -28.58 -10.27 -1.28
N ALA A 72 -28.85 -10.24 -2.59
CA ALA A 72 -29.54 -9.14 -3.24
C ALA A 72 -30.99 -8.95 -2.71
N GLN A 73 -31.73 -10.04 -2.35
CA GLN A 73 -33.04 -9.97 -1.72
C GLN A 73 -33.04 -9.23 -0.39
N HIS A 74 -31.91 -9.20 0.32
CA HIS A 74 -31.69 -8.43 1.55
C HIS A 74 -31.08 -7.05 1.30
N GLY A 75 -31.02 -6.59 0.05
CA GLY A 75 -30.46 -5.29 -0.30
C GLY A 75 -28.92 -5.21 -0.23
N VAL A 76 -28.25 -6.37 -0.11
CA VAL A 76 -26.78 -6.46 -0.07
C VAL A 76 -26.23 -6.59 -1.49
N LYS A 77 -25.43 -5.63 -1.92
CA LYS A 77 -24.76 -5.58 -3.23
C LYS A 77 -23.60 -6.57 -3.31
N ILE A 78 -23.17 -6.89 -4.53
CA ILE A 78 -22.20 -7.94 -4.77
C ILE A 78 -20.91 -7.36 -5.35
N VAL A 79 -19.78 -7.67 -4.72
CA VAL A 79 -18.44 -7.65 -5.33
C VAL A 79 -18.10 -9.08 -5.73
N LEU A 80 -17.98 -9.35 -7.02
CA LEU A 80 -17.68 -10.69 -7.51
C LEU A 80 -16.21 -10.80 -7.85
N ALA A 81 -15.54 -11.83 -7.30
CA ALA A 81 -14.10 -12.02 -7.53
C ALA A 81 -13.82 -13.03 -8.64
N THR A 82 -12.80 -12.77 -9.47
CA THR A 82 -12.29 -13.78 -10.40
C THR A 82 -11.36 -14.74 -9.63
N PRO A 83 -11.60 -16.06 -9.67
CA PRO A 83 -10.93 -17.03 -8.80
C PRO A 83 -9.57 -17.51 -9.33
N THR A 84 -8.88 -16.70 -10.12
CA THR A 84 -7.61 -17.08 -10.79
C THR A 84 -6.44 -17.28 -9.82
N ALA A 85 -6.58 -16.92 -8.55
CA ALA A 85 -5.61 -17.26 -7.52
C ALA A 85 -5.59 -18.76 -7.17
N ALA A 86 -6.66 -19.51 -7.48
CA ALA A 86 -6.82 -20.91 -7.10
C ALA A 86 -7.19 -21.78 -8.32
N PRO A 87 -6.20 -22.18 -9.15
CA PRO A 87 -6.43 -23.07 -10.27
C PRO A 87 -7.06 -24.40 -9.81
N PRO A 88 -7.98 -24.98 -10.58
CA PRO A 88 -8.59 -26.25 -10.23
C PRO A 88 -7.56 -27.39 -10.32
N VAL A 89 -7.69 -28.36 -9.44
CA VAL A 89 -6.74 -29.48 -9.35
C VAL A 89 -6.64 -30.28 -10.66
N TRP A 90 -7.75 -30.45 -11.36
CA TRP A 90 -7.74 -31.16 -12.65
C TRP A 90 -6.85 -30.48 -13.70
N LEU A 91 -6.82 -29.13 -13.70
CA LEU A 91 -5.96 -28.37 -14.62
C LEU A 91 -4.47 -28.62 -14.34
N LEU A 92 -4.08 -28.56 -13.06
CA LEU A 92 -2.69 -28.81 -12.66
C LEU A 92 -2.26 -30.27 -12.88
N LYS A 93 -3.20 -31.22 -12.78
CA LYS A 93 -2.92 -32.62 -13.09
C LYS A 93 -2.80 -32.88 -14.58
N LYS A 94 -3.61 -32.18 -15.39
CA LYS A 94 -3.57 -32.27 -16.85
C LYS A 94 -2.32 -31.61 -17.43
N HIS A 95 -1.91 -30.48 -16.83
CA HIS A 95 -0.83 -29.62 -17.29
C HIS A 95 0.15 -29.33 -16.13
N PRO A 96 0.95 -30.33 -15.68
CA PRO A 96 1.90 -30.13 -14.60
C PRO A 96 3.01 -29.11 -14.92
N GLU A 97 3.25 -28.81 -16.20
CA GLU A 97 4.16 -27.75 -16.65
C GLU A 97 3.73 -26.33 -16.23
N ILE A 98 2.48 -26.13 -15.82
CA ILE A 98 2.00 -24.86 -15.23
C ILE A 98 2.67 -24.57 -13.88
N LEU A 99 3.07 -25.61 -13.13
CA LEU A 99 3.65 -25.42 -11.81
C LEU A 99 4.90 -24.53 -11.87
N PRO A 100 5.04 -23.57 -10.96
CA PRO A 100 6.21 -22.69 -10.97
C PRO A 100 7.46 -23.45 -10.53
N LEU A 101 8.54 -23.28 -11.27
CA LEU A 101 9.85 -23.78 -10.87
C LEU A 101 10.54 -22.74 -9.98
N ASP A 102 11.15 -23.22 -8.91
CA ASP A 102 12.03 -22.40 -8.07
C ASP A 102 13.42 -22.21 -8.72
N GLU A 103 14.28 -21.46 -8.05
CA GLU A 103 15.63 -21.14 -8.50
C GLU A 103 16.56 -22.39 -8.60
N THR A 104 16.15 -23.53 -8.03
CA THR A 104 16.86 -24.82 -8.16
C THR A 104 16.30 -25.70 -9.26
N GLY A 105 15.25 -25.25 -9.96
CA GLY A 105 14.56 -25.97 -11.00
C GLY A 105 13.56 -27.02 -10.48
N GLN A 106 13.23 -26.99 -9.17
CA GLN A 106 12.23 -27.86 -8.60
C GLN A 106 10.84 -27.24 -8.67
N PRO A 107 9.80 -28.01 -8.97
CA PRO A 107 8.44 -27.48 -9.01
C PRO A 107 7.92 -27.22 -7.60
N ARG A 108 7.26 -26.08 -7.42
CA ARG A 108 6.43 -25.78 -6.25
C ARG A 108 5.09 -26.48 -6.47
N HIS A 109 4.77 -27.46 -5.63
CA HIS A 109 3.67 -28.39 -5.85
C HIS A 109 2.29 -27.77 -5.64
N GLU A 110 1.29 -28.42 -6.21
CA GLU A 110 -0.14 -28.17 -6.03
C GLU A 110 -0.58 -28.50 -4.58
N GLY A 111 -1.82 -28.12 -4.23
CA GLY A 111 -2.45 -28.35 -2.93
C GLY A 111 -2.73 -27.08 -2.15
N THR A 112 -2.46 -25.93 -2.77
CA THR A 112 -2.71 -24.60 -2.23
C THR A 112 -3.05 -23.62 -3.36
N ARG A 113 -3.38 -22.38 -3.02
CA ARG A 113 -3.52 -21.32 -4.00
C ARG A 113 -2.17 -20.91 -4.61
N ARG A 114 -2.18 -20.29 -5.80
CA ARG A 114 -1.02 -19.76 -6.54
C ARG A 114 0.01 -20.79 -7.01
N ALA A 115 -0.42 -22.00 -7.24
CA ALA A 115 0.44 -23.07 -7.78
C ALA A 115 0.55 -22.97 -9.30
N TYR A 116 0.98 -21.82 -9.84
CA TYR A 116 1.14 -21.60 -11.28
C TYR A 116 2.24 -20.58 -11.59
N CYS A 117 2.89 -20.77 -12.73
CA CYS A 117 3.84 -19.82 -13.29
C CYS A 117 3.09 -18.68 -13.99
N MET A 118 3.41 -17.44 -13.63
CA MET A 118 2.80 -16.24 -14.23
C MET A 118 3.06 -16.10 -15.74
N ASN A 119 4.09 -16.75 -16.28
CA ASN A 119 4.43 -16.74 -17.70
C ASN A 119 3.87 -17.94 -18.47
N SER A 120 3.05 -18.80 -17.85
CA SER A 120 2.49 -19.97 -18.52
C SER A 120 1.39 -19.58 -19.52
N ASP A 121 1.63 -19.74 -20.81
CA ASP A 121 0.62 -19.51 -21.86
C ASP A 121 -0.63 -20.35 -21.61
N ILE A 122 -0.45 -21.60 -21.17
CA ILE A 122 -1.55 -22.53 -20.86
C ILE A 122 -2.43 -21.95 -19.77
N TYR A 123 -1.80 -21.47 -18.67
CA TYR A 123 -2.55 -20.90 -17.56
C TYR A 123 -3.31 -19.61 -17.96
N TRP A 124 -2.69 -18.78 -18.79
CA TRP A 124 -3.35 -17.60 -19.33
C TRP A 124 -4.57 -17.95 -20.17
N ASP A 125 -4.46 -18.95 -21.03
CA ASP A 125 -5.56 -19.37 -21.91
C ASP A 125 -6.75 -19.94 -21.12
N TYR A 126 -6.49 -20.76 -20.10
CA TYR A 126 -7.56 -21.25 -19.22
C TYR A 126 -8.16 -20.11 -18.38
N SER A 127 -7.34 -19.22 -17.84
CA SER A 127 -7.83 -18.03 -17.10
C SER A 127 -8.73 -17.15 -17.96
N LYS A 128 -8.33 -16.85 -19.22
CA LYS A 128 -9.14 -16.08 -20.16
C LYS A 128 -10.49 -16.73 -20.42
N LYS A 129 -10.52 -18.05 -20.68
CA LYS A 129 -11.75 -18.80 -20.92
C LYS A 129 -12.68 -18.77 -19.72
N PHE A 130 -12.13 -19.00 -18.52
CA PHE A 130 -12.92 -19.01 -17.30
C PHE A 130 -13.49 -17.62 -16.98
N VAL A 131 -12.65 -16.58 -17.00
CA VAL A 131 -13.07 -15.20 -16.69
C VAL A 131 -14.15 -14.73 -17.68
N ARG A 132 -14.00 -15.05 -18.98
CA ARG A 132 -15.02 -14.76 -20.00
C ARG A 132 -16.35 -15.47 -19.69
N ALA A 133 -16.31 -16.79 -19.46
CA ALA A 133 -17.52 -17.57 -19.15
C ALA A 133 -18.22 -17.07 -17.87
N MET A 134 -17.46 -16.72 -16.85
CA MET A 134 -17.98 -16.17 -15.61
C MET A 134 -18.64 -14.80 -15.84
N ALA A 135 -17.98 -13.91 -16.59
CA ALA A 135 -18.52 -12.58 -16.90
C ALA A 135 -19.80 -12.65 -17.74
N GLU A 136 -19.84 -13.53 -18.76
CA GLU A 136 -21.03 -13.75 -19.60
C GLU A 136 -22.20 -14.34 -18.83
N SER A 137 -21.92 -15.16 -17.80
CA SER A 137 -22.97 -15.85 -17.00
C SER A 137 -23.48 -15.03 -15.82
N LEU A 138 -22.64 -14.20 -15.19
CA LEU A 138 -22.94 -13.52 -13.93
C LEU A 138 -22.89 -12.00 -14.02
N GLY A 139 -22.22 -11.44 -15.01
CA GLY A 139 -22.00 -10.01 -15.14
C GLY A 139 -23.24 -9.17 -15.42
N ASP A 140 -24.37 -9.79 -15.76
CA ASP A 140 -25.68 -9.14 -15.94
C ASP A 140 -26.46 -8.94 -14.63
N HIS A 141 -25.93 -9.42 -13.49
CA HIS A 141 -26.63 -9.33 -12.22
C HIS A 141 -26.83 -7.87 -11.78
N PRO A 142 -28.07 -7.42 -11.52
CA PRO A 142 -28.39 -6.00 -11.30
C PRO A 142 -27.77 -5.40 -10.04
N ASP A 143 -27.44 -6.23 -9.06
CA ASP A 143 -26.88 -5.80 -7.78
C ASP A 143 -25.37 -5.95 -7.70
N MET A 144 -24.70 -6.23 -8.82
CA MET A 144 -23.27 -6.27 -8.90
C MET A 144 -22.67 -4.85 -8.98
N VAL A 145 -21.74 -4.54 -8.09
CA VAL A 145 -21.15 -3.19 -7.96
C VAL A 145 -19.68 -3.11 -8.34
N ALA A 146 -18.94 -4.22 -8.30
CA ALA A 146 -17.55 -4.27 -8.73
C ALA A 146 -17.11 -5.71 -9.06
N TRP A 147 -16.08 -5.82 -9.90
CA TRP A 147 -15.25 -7.00 -10.04
C TRP A 147 -13.99 -6.84 -9.20
N GLN A 148 -13.67 -7.84 -8.38
CA GLN A 148 -12.31 -7.99 -7.84
C GLN A 148 -11.54 -8.98 -8.72
N ILE A 149 -10.38 -8.56 -9.21
CA ILE A 149 -9.53 -9.38 -10.06
C ILE A 149 -8.54 -10.14 -9.19
N ASP A 150 -8.58 -11.47 -9.23
CA ASP A 150 -7.64 -12.32 -8.49
C ASP A 150 -7.63 -12.03 -6.98
N ASN A 151 -6.71 -12.63 -6.21
CA ASN A 151 -6.47 -12.30 -4.81
C ASN A 151 -4.97 -12.24 -4.54
N GLY A 152 -4.44 -11.03 -4.39
CA GLY A 152 -3.07 -10.78 -3.99
C GLY A 152 -2.02 -11.32 -4.97
N VAL A 153 -2.05 -10.88 -6.23
CA VAL A 153 -1.04 -11.22 -7.23
C VAL A 153 0.39 -11.00 -6.69
N GLY A 154 1.33 -11.91 -6.98
CA GLY A 154 2.71 -11.87 -6.48
C GLY A 154 2.89 -12.19 -4.99
N ARG A 155 1.84 -12.54 -4.24
CA ARG A 155 1.97 -13.01 -2.85
C ARG A 155 2.68 -14.37 -2.76
N HIS A 156 3.29 -14.64 -1.62
CA HIS A 156 3.98 -15.91 -1.32
C HIS A 156 5.19 -16.19 -2.25
N ASN A 157 5.89 -15.14 -2.69
CA ASN A 157 7.00 -15.20 -3.66
C ASN A 157 6.60 -15.93 -4.95
N THR A 158 5.37 -15.67 -5.44
CA THR A 158 4.89 -16.23 -6.71
C THR A 158 5.04 -15.27 -7.88
N GLU A 159 5.60 -14.09 -7.64
CA GLU A 159 6.06 -13.17 -8.68
C GLU A 159 7.26 -13.73 -9.46
N TYR A 160 8.01 -14.66 -8.86
CA TYR A 160 9.16 -15.31 -9.48
C TYR A 160 8.87 -16.77 -9.82
N ALA A 161 9.18 -17.13 -11.04
CA ALA A 161 9.23 -18.50 -11.51
C ALA A 161 10.35 -18.63 -12.55
N PHE A 162 10.99 -19.80 -12.62
CA PHE A 162 12.15 -20.03 -13.49
C PHE A 162 11.85 -21.06 -14.59
N ASN A 163 10.60 -21.06 -15.06
CA ASN A 163 10.11 -21.93 -16.12
C ASN A 163 10.72 -21.53 -17.49
N PRO A 164 10.72 -22.42 -18.48
CA PRO A 164 11.15 -22.11 -19.84
C PRO A 164 10.40 -20.91 -20.46
N GLU A 165 9.10 -20.79 -20.21
CA GLU A 165 8.26 -19.66 -20.64
C GLU A 165 8.73 -18.35 -20.02
N THR A 166 9.06 -18.35 -18.74
CA THR A 166 9.62 -17.18 -18.07
C THR A 166 10.92 -16.72 -18.73
N ARG A 167 11.80 -17.68 -19.08
CA ARG A 167 13.03 -17.34 -19.82
C ARG A 167 12.75 -16.76 -21.20
N ARG A 168 11.79 -17.31 -21.93
CA ARG A 168 11.36 -16.79 -23.25
C ARG A 168 10.89 -15.33 -23.11
N ASP A 169 10.03 -15.07 -22.16
CA ASP A 169 9.42 -13.76 -21.96
C ASP A 169 10.43 -12.74 -21.41
N TRP A 170 11.36 -13.18 -20.55
CA TRP A 170 12.48 -12.38 -20.10
C TRP A 170 13.34 -11.88 -21.27
N ILE A 171 13.71 -12.77 -22.18
CA ILE A 171 14.46 -12.40 -23.39
C ILE A 171 13.67 -11.40 -24.25
N ALA A 172 12.36 -11.61 -24.42
CA ALA A 172 11.50 -10.71 -25.17
C ALA A 172 11.43 -9.32 -24.52
N TRP A 173 11.30 -9.26 -23.20
CA TRP A 173 11.29 -8.02 -22.42
C TRP A 173 12.62 -7.25 -22.55
N LEU A 174 13.76 -7.95 -22.44
CA LEU A 174 15.07 -7.34 -22.65
C LEU A 174 15.24 -6.77 -24.07
N LYS A 175 14.77 -7.49 -25.09
CA LYS A 175 14.79 -7.01 -26.49
C LYS A 175 13.95 -5.74 -26.66
N ALA A 176 12.80 -5.68 -26.02
CA ALA A 176 11.93 -4.51 -26.07
C ALA A 176 12.56 -3.30 -25.35
N LYS A 177 13.21 -3.51 -24.20
CA LYS A 177 13.83 -2.45 -23.41
C LYS A 177 15.09 -1.89 -24.06
N TYR A 178 16.00 -2.75 -24.54
CA TYR A 178 17.36 -2.34 -24.93
C TYR A 178 17.58 -2.24 -26.44
N GLU A 179 16.63 -2.71 -27.25
CA GLU A 179 16.69 -2.68 -28.74
C GLU A 179 17.89 -3.42 -29.35
N THR A 180 19.11 -3.25 -28.81
CA THR A 180 20.32 -3.93 -29.26
C THR A 180 21.11 -4.53 -28.10
N VAL A 181 21.87 -5.59 -28.39
CA VAL A 181 22.74 -6.27 -27.40
C VAL A 181 23.84 -5.34 -26.92
N ASP A 182 24.35 -4.45 -27.77
CA ASP A 182 25.37 -3.48 -27.38
C ASP A 182 24.83 -2.48 -26.36
N LYS A 183 23.58 -1.96 -26.56
CA LYS A 183 22.91 -1.11 -25.57
C LYS A 183 22.68 -1.83 -24.25
N LEU A 184 22.29 -3.10 -24.28
CA LEU A 184 22.15 -3.92 -23.07
C LEU A 184 23.47 -4.07 -22.32
N ASN A 185 24.56 -4.44 -23.04
CA ASN A 185 25.90 -4.58 -22.47
C ASN A 185 26.38 -3.27 -21.80
N GLU A 186 26.13 -2.13 -22.44
CA GLU A 186 26.47 -0.81 -21.93
C GLU A 186 25.64 -0.45 -20.69
N ALA A 187 24.32 -0.52 -20.79
CA ALA A 187 23.39 -0.17 -19.71
C ALA A 187 23.57 -1.04 -18.47
N MET A 188 23.82 -2.33 -18.62
CA MET A 188 24.08 -3.24 -17.50
C MET A 188 25.53 -3.21 -17.01
N GLY A 189 26.44 -2.53 -17.72
CA GLY A 189 27.87 -2.52 -17.35
C GLY A 189 28.52 -3.91 -17.40
N LEU A 190 28.18 -4.76 -18.38
CA LEU A 190 28.59 -6.17 -18.40
C LEU A 190 30.07 -6.40 -18.69
N ARG A 191 30.85 -5.33 -18.88
CA ARG A 191 32.33 -5.41 -18.91
C ARG A 191 32.90 -5.83 -17.57
N PHE A 192 32.18 -5.56 -16.46
CA PHE A 192 32.58 -5.97 -15.14
C PHE A 192 32.58 -7.50 -15.04
N TRP A 193 33.69 -8.06 -14.56
CA TRP A 193 33.97 -9.52 -14.53
C TRP A 193 33.84 -10.22 -15.88
N GLY A 194 33.92 -9.49 -17.00
CA GLY A 194 33.90 -10.08 -18.34
C GLY A 194 32.59 -10.76 -18.73
N GLN A 195 31.47 -10.23 -18.27
CA GLN A 195 30.12 -10.79 -18.49
C GLN A 195 29.44 -10.29 -19.79
N VAL A 196 30.20 -9.71 -20.73
CA VAL A 196 29.68 -9.24 -22.01
C VAL A 196 29.01 -10.38 -22.78
N VAL A 197 27.80 -10.15 -23.24
CA VAL A 197 27.01 -11.10 -24.04
C VAL A 197 27.00 -10.72 -25.51
N ASN A 198 26.87 -11.71 -26.41
CA ASN A 198 26.81 -11.51 -27.87
C ASN A 198 25.38 -11.65 -28.41
N SER A 199 24.47 -12.18 -27.59
CA SER A 199 23.05 -12.30 -27.92
C SER A 199 22.20 -12.19 -26.64
N TYR A 200 20.91 -11.88 -26.77
CA TYR A 200 19.99 -11.85 -25.64
C TYR A 200 19.80 -13.22 -24.99
N GLU A 201 19.98 -14.29 -25.76
CA GLU A 201 19.90 -15.67 -25.30
C GLU A 201 21.02 -16.05 -24.33
N GLU A 202 22.12 -15.28 -24.32
CA GLU A 202 23.24 -15.45 -23.35
C GLU A 202 22.97 -14.75 -22.01
N VAL A 203 21.99 -13.86 -21.91
CA VAL A 203 21.64 -13.21 -20.64
C VAL A 203 21.04 -14.24 -19.69
N PRO A 204 21.61 -14.45 -18.48
CA PRO A 204 21.11 -15.45 -17.56
C PRO A 204 19.79 -15.04 -16.88
N LEU A 205 19.04 -16.04 -16.40
CA LEU A 205 18.10 -15.83 -15.29
C LEU A 205 18.91 -15.64 -13.99
N PRO A 206 18.39 -14.94 -12.97
CA PRO A 206 19.08 -14.75 -11.70
C PRO A 206 19.02 -16.00 -10.81
N LEU A 207 19.55 -17.10 -11.32
CA LEU A 207 19.67 -18.35 -10.57
C LEU A 207 20.83 -18.27 -9.57
N PRO A 208 20.90 -19.14 -8.53
CA PRO A 208 21.98 -19.16 -7.58
C PRO A 208 23.37 -19.25 -8.23
N THR A 209 24.24 -18.32 -7.88
CA THR A 209 25.60 -18.21 -8.43
C THR A 209 26.62 -18.24 -7.28
N PRO A 210 27.91 -18.56 -7.57
CA PRO A 210 28.97 -18.53 -6.57
C PRO A 210 29.22 -17.16 -5.94
N SER A 211 28.85 -16.07 -6.63
CA SER A 211 28.96 -14.70 -6.16
C SER A 211 27.67 -13.93 -6.46
N ALA A 212 27.63 -12.63 -6.23
CA ALA A 212 26.46 -11.80 -6.51
C ALA A 212 26.27 -11.60 -8.03
N HIS A 213 25.03 -11.56 -8.45
CA HIS A 213 24.63 -11.12 -9.79
C HIS A 213 24.94 -9.65 -10.02
N ASN A 214 25.00 -9.26 -11.29
CA ASN A 214 25.03 -7.86 -11.71
C ASN A 214 23.80 -7.11 -11.16
N PRO A 215 23.99 -5.94 -10.47
CA PRO A 215 22.88 -5.20 -9.87
C PRO A 215 21.81 -4.73 -10.87
N ALA A 216 22.21 -4.32 -12.08
CA ALA A 216 21.27 -3.91 -13.13
C ALA A 216 20.39 -5.08 -13.60
N LEU A 217 20.99 -6.28 -13.75
CA LEU A 217 20.25 -7.49 -14.10
C LEU A 217 19.19 -7.83 -13.05
N ILE A 218 19.52 -7.75 -11.76
CA ILE A 218 18.56 -8.02 -10.67
C ILE A 218 17.44 -6.98 -10.64
N THR A 219 17.77 -5.70 -10.84
CA THR A 219 16.77 -4.64 -10.89
C THR A 219 15.81 -4.85 -12.06
N ASP A 220 16.33 -5.20 -13.23
CA ASP A 220 15.51 -5.48 -14.41
C ASP A 220 14.68 -6.76 -14.27
N TRP A 221 15.22 -7.77 -13.62
CA TRP A 221 14.45 -8.98 -13.30
C TRP A 221 13.22 -8.66 -12.42
N ARG A 222 13.39 -7.78 -11.43
CA ARG A 222 12.27 -7.34 -10.58
C ARG A 222 11.26 -6.50 -11.35
N ARG A 223 11.71 -5.63 -12.25
CA ARG A 223 10.84 -4.89 -13.18
C ARG A 223 10.03 -5.85 -14.07
N PHE A 224 10.71 -6.76 -14.74
CA PHE A 224 10.08 -7.79 -15.58
C PHE A 224 9.03 -8.61 -14.80
N SER A 225 9.34 -9.04 -13.60
CA SER A 225 8.43 -9.82 -12.77
C SER A 225 7.21 -9.01 -12.34
N SER A 226 7.40 -7.74 -11.99
CA SER A 226 6.32 -6.79 -11.72
C SER A 226 5.43 -6.60 -12.96
N ASP A 227 6.02 -6.31 -14.11
CA ASP A 227 5.31 -6.10 -15.38
C ASP A 227 4.47 -7.32 -15.76
N THR A 228 5.02 -8.54 -15.55
CA THR A 228 4.31 -9.80 -15.80
C THR A 228 3.06 -9.94 -14.92
N CYS A 229 3.18 -9.64 -13.63
CA CYS A 229 2.05 -9.66 -12.71
C CYS A 229 0.98 -8.62 -13.10
N VAL A 230 1.39 -7.41 -13.43
CA VAL A 230 0.50 -6.33 -13.88
C VAL A 230 -0.20 -6.71 -15.18
N ALA A 231 0.52 -7.33 -16.12
CA ALA A 231 -0.05 -7.79 -17.39
C ALA A 231 -1.11 -8.89 -17.20
N PHE A 232 -0.91 -9.81 -16.24
CA PHE A 232 -1.90 -10.84 -15.90
C PHE A 232 -3.21 -10.26 -15.35
N ILE A 233 -3.12 -9.24 -14.52
CA ILE A 233 -4.31 -8.50 -14.04
C ILE A 233 -4.97 -7.75 -15.19
N ARG A 234 -4.21 -7.05 -16.02
CA ARG A 234 -4.69 -6.28 -17.19
C ARG A 234 -5.46 -7.16 -18.15
N MET A 235 -4.96 -8.36 -18.44
CA MET A 235 -5.64 -9.33 -19.31
C MET A 235 -7.07 -9.64 -18.83
N GLN A 236 -7.26 -9.82 -17.53
CA GLN A 236 -8.59 -10.07 -16.95
C GLN A 236 -9.47 -8.82 -17.00
N VAL A 237 -8.90 -7.65 -16.66
CA VAL A 237 -9.60 -6.36 -16.76
C VAL A 237 -10.12 -6.12 -18.18
N ASP A 238 -9.31 -6.38 -19.19
CA ASP A 238 -9.70 -6.17 -20.61
C ASP A 238 -10.89 -7.04 -21.00
N ILE A 239 -10.92 -8.31 -20.57
CA ILE A 239 -12.06 -9.22 -20.80
C ILE A 239 -13.33 -8.70 -20.09
N LEU A 240 -13.19 -8.29 -18.84
CA LEU A 240 -14.32 -7.80 -18.06
C LEU A 240 -14.87 -6.49 -18.62
N ARG A 241 -14.02 -5.58 -19.07
CA ARG A 241 -14.42 -4.33 -19.74
C ARG A 241 -15.14 -4.56 -21.07
N GLU A 242 -14.74 -5.60 -21.81
CA GLU A 242 -15.44 -6.00 -23.05
C GLU A 242 -16.86 -6.45 -22.77
N ILE A 243 -17.11 -7.25 -21.72
CA ILE A 243 -18.39 -7.90 -21.46
C ILE A 243 -19.26 -7.05 -20.53
N THR A 244 -18.69 -6.46 -19.52
CA THR A 244 -19.37 -5.69 -18.44
C THR A 244 -18.80 -4.28 -18.28
N PRO A 245 -18.82 -3.41 -19.32
CA PRO A 245 -18.10 -2.13 -19.35
C PRO A 245 -18.55 -1.11 -18.30
N LYS A 246 -19.69 -1.34 -17.64
CA LYS A 246 -20.24 -0.45 -16.61
C LYS A 246 -19.88 -0.86 -15.19
N ILE A 247 -19.33 -2.06 -15.01
CA ILE A 247 -18.98 -2.57 -13.69
C ILE A 247 -17.50 -2.29 -13.46
N PRO A 248 -17.16 -1.48 -12.45
CA PRO A 248 -15.76 -1.14 -12.18
C PRO A 248 -14.96 -2.35 -11.71
N THR A 249 -13.67 -2.33 -12.01
CA THR A 249 -12.71 -3.36 -11.64
C THR A 249 -11.81 -2.89 -10.49
N THR A 250 -11.42 -3.81 -9.63
CA THR A 250 -10.41 -3.61 -8.59
C THR A 250 -9.56 -4.86 -8.43
N THR A 251 -8.43 -4.74 -7.74
CA THR A 251 -7.62 -5.87 -7.25
C THR A 251 -7.05 -5.50 -5.90
N THR A 252 -6.77 -6.50 -5.07
CA THR A 252 -6.21 -6.26 -3.74
C THR A 252 -4.76 -5.82 -3.84
N ILE A 253 -4.47 -4.60 -3.46
CA ILE A 253 -3.11 -4.04 -3.40
C ILE A 253 -2.59 -4.14 -1.97
N ARG A 254 -1.31 -4.46 -1.82
CA ARG A 254 -0.56 -4.35 -0.57
C ARG A 254 0.33 -3.12 -0.65
N PRO A 255 -0.11 -1.95 -0.19
CA PRO A 255 0.57 -0.68 -0.48
C PRO A 255 2.02 -0.63 -0.03
N TYR A 256 2.36 -1.42 0.99
CA TYR A 256 3.70 -1.48 1.56
C TYR A 256 4.55 -2.67 1.06
N ALA A 257 4.03 -3.47 0.11
CA ALA A 257 4.77 -4.57 -0.51
C ALA A 257 5.68 -4.07 -1.65
N THR A 258 6.85 -4.69 -1.84
CA THR A 258 7.85 -4.31 -2.86
C THR A 258 7.93 -5.28 -4.02
N GLN A 259 7.15 -6.35 -4.03
CA GLN A 259 7.20 -7.37 -5.07
C GLN A 259 6.75 -6.85 -6.43
N ILE A 260 5.77 -5.95 -6.43
CA ILE A 260 5.16 -5.37 -7.62
C ILE A 260 5.13 -3.86 -7.47
N ASP A 261 5.30 -3.12 -8.56
CA ASP A 261 5.05 -1.68 -8.54
C ASP A 261 3.54 -1.43 -8.35
N ASN A 262 3.19 -0.97 -7.16
CA ASN A 262 1.79 -0.75 -6.77
C ASN A 262 1.12 0.38 -7.56
N PHE A 263 1.88 1.36 -8.05
CA PHE A 263 1.34 2.41 -8.89
C PHE A 263 0.93 1.85 -10.26
N ASP A 264 1.79 1.01 -10.88
CA ASP A 264 1.47 0.39 -12.16
C ASP A 264 0.29 -0.57 -12.05
N LEU A 265 0.21 -1.30 -10.93
CA LEU A 265 -0.94 -2.17 -10.66
C LEU A 265 -2.22 -1.35 -10.48
N ALA A 266 -2.19 -0.25 -9.75
CA ALA A 266 -3.34 0.64 -9.53
C ALA A 266 -3.85 1.29 -10.82
N GLU A 267 -2.95 1.58 -11.78
CA GLU A 267 -3.32 2.16 -13.08
C GLU A 267 -4.11 1.17 -13.96
N THR A 268 -4.00 -0.15 -13.73
CA THR A 268 -4.74 -1.15 -14.50
C THR A 268 -6.21 -1.28 -14.13
N VAL A 269 -6.59 -0.97 -12.91
CA VAL A 269 -7.93 -1.13 -12.36
C VAL A 269 -8.67 0.21 -12.22
N ASP A 270 -9.99 0.17 -12.07
CA ASP A 270 -10.79 1.40 -11.93
C ASP A 270 -10.75 1.92 -10.49
N LEU A 271 -10.74 1.03 -9.49
CA LEU A 271 -10.75 1.34 -8.07
C LEU A 271 -9.51 0.77 -7.39
N VAL A 272 -8.89 1.54 -6.51
CA VAL A 272 -7.87 1.01 -5.60
C VAL A 272 -8.55 0.29 -4.45
N SER A 273 -8.10 -0.91 -4.14
CA SER A 273 -8.47 -1.59 -2.91
C SER A 273 -7.27 -2.20 -2.19
N LEU A 274 -7.37 -2.30 -0.87
CA LEU A 274 -6.31 -2.85 -0.03
C LEU A 274 -6.86 -3.84 0.99
N ASP A 275 -5.96 -4.68 1.52
CA ASP A 275 -6.17 -5.44 2.75
C ASP A 275 -5.52 -4.67 3.91
N SER A 276 -6.29 -4.44 4.96
CA SER A 276 -5.84 -3.78 6.18
C SER A 276 -5.54 -4.83 7.25
N ASP A 277 -4.26 -5.11 7.42
CA ASP A 277 -3.77 -6.04 8.44
C ASP A 277 -3.60 -5.39 9.82
N ALA A 278 -4.17 -4.21 10.05
CA ALA A 278 -4.07 -3.50 11.31
C ALA A 278 -4.53 -4.39 12.48
N ALA A 279 -3.59 -4.74 13.34
CA ALA A 279 -3.80 -5.58 14.50
C ALA A 279 -3.53 -4.78 15.78
N ALA A 280 -4.02 -5.32 16.91
CA ALA A 280 -3.59 -4.84 18.22
C ALA A 280 -2.06 -4.96 18.31
N GLY A 281 -1.37 -3.83 18.41
CA GLY A 281 0.10 -3.75 18.46
C GLY A 281 0.74 -3.01 17.27
N HIS A 282 0.04 -2.77 16.17
CA HIS A 282 0.52 -1.83 15.17
C HIS A 282 0.41 -0.40 15.71
N LEU A 283 1.45 0.39 15.43
CA LEU A 283 1.43 1.82 15.75
C LEU A 283 0.39 2.50 14.85
N ALA A 284 -0.35 3.47 15.40
CA ALA A 284 -1.35 4.24 14.65
C ALA A 284 -0.77 4.85 13.37
N ALA A 285 0.46 5.39 13.45
CA ALA A 285 1.17 5.97 12.32
C ALA A 285 1.51 4.96 11.23
N GLU A 286 1.90 3.72 11.56
CA GLU A 286 2.23 2.68 10.60
C GLU A 286 0.99 2.26 9.79
N ASN A 287 -0.13 2.07 10.47
CA ASN A 287 -1.40 1.77 9.80
C ASN A 287 -1.87 2.94 8.94
N ALA A 288 -1.81 4.17 9.47
CA ALA A 288 -2.16 5.39 8.74
C ALA A 288 -1.29 5.57 7.47
N MET A 289 0.01 5.25 7.54
CA MET A 289 0.92 5.30 6.39
C MET A 289 0.47 4.33 5.28
N THR A 290 0.15 3.09 5.62
CA THR A 290 -0.33 2.11 4.66
C THR A 290 -1.61 2.58 3.96
N ILE A 291 -2.52 3.19 4.71
CA ILE A 291 -3.77 3.75 4.19
C ILE A 291 -3.49 4.94 3.25
N ASP A 292 -2.61 5.85 3.66
CA ASP A 292 -2.28 7.03 2.85
C ASP A 292 -1.52 6.66 1.57
N ILE A 293 -0.69 5.61 1.58
CA ILE A 293 -0.10 5.05 0.36
C ILE A 293 -1.22 4.58 -0.57
N ALA A 294 -2.14 3.73 -0.10
CA ALA A 294 -3.24 3.22 -0.91
C ALA A 294 -4.08 4.34 -1.53
N ARG A 295 -4.44 5.35 -0.73
CA ARG A 295 -5.17 6.53 -1.20
C ARG A 295 -4.44 7.28 -2.31
N SER A 296 -3.12 7.28 -2.28
CA SER A 296 -2.26 8.05 -3.18
C SER A 296 -1.90 7.33 -4.49
N LEU A 297 -2.20 6.03 -4.62
CA LEU A 297 -1.79 5.24 -5.78
C LEU A 297 -2.45 5.67 -7.08
N LYS A 298 -3.62 6.30 -7.04
CA LYS A 298 -4.34 6.75 -8.22
C LYS A 298 -4.33 8.28 -8.33
N LYS A 299 -3.80 8.79 -9.45
CA LYS A 299 -3.53 10.21 -9.66
C LYS A 299 -4.75 11.06 -10.05
N ASN A 300 -5.78 10.44 -10.60
CA ASN A 300 -6.92 11.18 -11.12
C ASN A 300 -7.75 11.69 -9.94
N GLY A 301 -7.63 12.99 -9.65
CA GLY A 301 -8.21 13.71 -8.52
C GLY A 301 -9.74 13.67 -8.40
N GLU A 302 -10.38 12.84 -9.17
CA GLU A 302 -11.78 12.47 -9.11
C GLU A 302 -11.98 11.03 -8.57
N ALA A 303 -10.91 10.33 -8.14
CA ALA A 303 -11.07 9.04 -7.51
C ALA A 303 -11.92 9.22 -6.25
N GLU A 304 -13.09 8.61 -6.24
CA GLU A 304 -14.06 8.63 -5.13
C GLU A 304 -13.56 7.86 -3.89
N GLY A 305 -12.27 7.98 -3.57
CA GLY A 305 -11.62 7.28 -2.47
C GLY A 305 -11.06 5.91 -2.88
N PHE A 306 -10.83 5.07 -1.89
CA PHE A 306 -10.37 3.68 -2.06
C PHE A 306 -11.28 2.73 -1.28
N TRP A 307 -11.19 1.42 -1.57
CA TRP A 307 -11.92 0.40 -0.84
C TRP A 307 -10.98 -0.44 0.03
N VAL A 308 -11.51 -0.97 1.10
CA VAL A 308 -10.85 -1.97 1.95
C VAL A 308 -11.57 -3.28 1.72
N MET A 309 -10.89 -4.24 1.11
CA MET A 309 -11.48 -5.54 0.85
C MET A 309 -11.38 -6.47 2.05
N GLU A 310 -10.35 -6.31 2.88
CA GLU A 310 -10.13 -7.14 4.05
C GLU A 310 -9.73 -6.30 5.25
N GLN A 311 -10.71 -5.88 6.07
CA GLN A 311 -10.43 -5.32 7.39
C GLN A 311 -10.53 -6.42 8.43
N LYS A 312 -9.53 -6.56 9.26
CA LYS A 312 -9.58 -7.52 10.38
C LYS A 312 -10.80 -7.31 11.27
N ALA A 313 -11.59 -8.36 11.45
CA ALA A 313 -12.67 -8.43 12.43
C ALA A 313 -12.29 -9.24 13.69
N GLY A 314 -11.11 -9.88 13.70
CA GLY A 314 -10.67 -10.71 14.81
C GLY A 314 -9.17 -11.03 14.75
N ASN A 315 -8.75 -12.10 15.44
CA ASN A 315 -7.39 -12.59 15.33
C ASN A 315 -7.17 -13.26 13.97
N VAL A 316 -6.16 -12.84 13.23
CA VAL A 316 -5.78 -13.39 11.92
C VAL A 316 -4.36 -13.93 12.00
N ALA A 317 -4.15 -15.15 11.56
CA ALA A 317 -3.01 -15.98 11.93
C ALA A 317 -1.77 -15.82 11.04
N TRP A 318 -1.40 -14.59 10.68
CA TRP A 318 -0.15 -14.33 9.94
C TRP A 318 1.04 -13.97 10.84
N ALA A 319 0.84 -13.84 12.15
CA ALA A 319 1.87 -13.60 13.14
C ALA A 319 2.19 -14.88 13.93
N GLU A 320 3.37 -14.94 14.54
CA GLU A 320 3.75 -16.06 15.44
C GLU A 320 2.78 -16.21 16.62
N ALA A 321 2.20 -15.10 17.10
CA ALA A 321 1.16 -15.07 18.11
C ALA A 321 -0.01 -14.20 17.63
N ASN A 322 -1.17 -14.81 17.46
CA ASN A 322 -2.37 -14.15 16.94
C ASN A 322 -3.24 -13.66 18.09
N SER A 323 -2.88 -12.50 18.62
CA SER A 323 -3.58 -11.90 19.75
C SER A 323 -5.00 -11.49 19.38
N LEU A 324 -5.92 -11.69 20.32
CA LEU A 324 -7.32 -11.25 20.19
C LEU A 324 -7.38 -9.73 20.06
N VAL A 325 -8.14 -9.23 19.10
CA VAL A 325 -8.43 -7.80 18.94
C VAL A 325 -9.18 -7.28 20.16
N ARG A 326 -8.68 -6.21 20.76
CA ARG A 326 -9.24 -5.64 22.00
C ARG A 326 -10.52 -4.85 21.69
N PRO A 327 -11.44 -4.73 22.67
CA PRO A 327 -12.66 -3.92 22.52
C PRO A 327 -12.35 -2.49 22.07
N GLY A 328 -13.15 -1.95 21.17
CA GLY A 328 -13.01 -0.61 20.59
C GLY A 328 -12.01 -0.50 19.44
N VAL A 329 -11.10 -1.47 19.27
CA VAL A 329 -10.03 -1.41 18.26
C VAL A 329 -10.57 -1.57 16.85
N VAL A 330 -11.56 -2.44 16.61
CA VAL A 330 -12.15 -2.61 15.28
C VAL A 330 -12.83 -1.33 14.83
N ARG A 331 -13.62 -0.70 15.71
CA ARG A 331 -14.27 0.57 15.43
C ARG A 331 -13.23 1.67 15.19
N LEU A 332 -12.20 1.81 16.05
CA LEU A 332 -11.16 2.81 15.93
C LEU A 332 -10.43 2.72 14.56
N PHE A 333 -10.00 1.53 14.15
CA PHE A 333 -9.32 1.35 12.86
C PHE A 333 -10.27 1.47 11.67
N SER A 334 -11.54 1.10 11.80
CA SER A 334 -12.55 1.38 10.78
C SER A 334 -12.68 2.89 10.52
N TYR A 335 -12.69 3.68 11.59
CA TYR A 335 -12.73 5.14 11.48
C TYR A 335 -11.40 5.74 10.98
N GLN A 336 -10.26 5.12 11.26
CA GLN A 336 -8.99 5.55 10.68
C GLN A 336 -8.98 5.39 9.16
N LEU A 337 -9.51 4.28 8.62
CA LEU A 337 -9.70 4.06 7.18
C LEU A 337 -10.67 5.09 6.57
N ILE A 338 -11.84 5.27 7.18
CA ILE A 338 -12.89 6.19 6.71
C ILE A 338 -12.38 7.62 6.70
N SER A 339 -11.71 8.05 7.75
CA SER A 339 -11.19 9.40 7.92
C SER A 339 -10.14 9.75 6.85
N ARG A 340 -9.42 8.75 6.36
CA ARG A 340 -8.37 8.88 5.33
C ARG A 340 -8.86 8.61 3.91
N GLY A 341 -10.19 8.47 3.70
CA GLY A 341 -10.78 8.48 2.37
C GLY A 341 -11.40 7.16 1.92
N ALA A 342 -11.49 6.13 2.76
CA ALA A 342 -12.19 4.91 2.38
C ALA A 342 -13.67 5.19 2.05
N THR A 343 -14.15 4.59 0.96
CA THR A 343 -15.53 4.64 0.49
C THR A 343 -16.18 3.26 0.43
N GLY A 344 -15.39 2.21 0.64
CA GLY A 344 -15.83 0.83 0.85
C GLY A 344 -15.03 0.20 1.99
N LEU A 345 -15.69 -0.52 2.88
CA LEU A 345 -15.09 -1.21 4.01
C LEU A 345 -15.73 -2.58 4.18
N LEU A 346 -14.98 -3.64 3.91
CA LEU A 346 -15.39 -5.03 4.09
C LEU A 346 -14.52 -5.69 5.16
N TYR A 347 -15.18 -6.50 6.02
CA TYR A 347 -14.51 -7.24 7.07
C TYR A 347 -14.13 -8.65 6.64
N PHE A 348 -12.94 -9.05 6.97
CA PHE A 348 -12.43 -10.42 6.78
C PHE A 348 -12.48 -11.19 8.11
N TYR A 349 -13.38 -12.22 8.30
CA TYR A 349 -14.51 -12.56 7.42
C TYR A 349 -15.85 -12.23 8.08
N TRP A 350 -16.96 -12.52 7.33
CA TRP A 350 -18.27 -12.55 7.98
C TRP A 350 -18.32 -13.57 9.11
N ARG A 351 -17.88 -14.80 8.87
CA ARG A 351 -17.96 -15.88 9.86
C ARG A 351 -16.66 -16.70 9.88
N MET A 352 -16.22 -17.08 11.08
CA MET A 352 -15.06 -17.95 11.30
C MET A 352 -15.24 -19.27 10.53
N PRO A 353 -14.32 -19.64 9.60
CA PRO A 353 -14.46 -20.84 8.79
C PRO A 353 -14.31 -22.11 9.63
N ARG A 354 -15.10 -23.15 9.31
CA ARG A 354 -15.02 -24.47 9.98
C ARG A 354 -13.98 -25.38 9.33
N ILE A 355 -13.52 -25.05 8.14
CA ILE A 355 -12.68 -25.87 7.28
C ILE A 355 -11.44 -25.09 6.83
N GLY A 356 -10.46 -25.81 6.30
CA GLY A 356 -9.25 -25.23 5.74
C GLY A 356 -8.22 -24.75 6.77
N PRO A 357 -7.11 -24.16 6.31
CA PRO A 357 -6.00 -23.72 7.17
C PRO A 357 -6.39 -22.52 8.06
N GLU A 358 -7.40 -21.76 7.67
CA GLU A 358 -7.84 -20.53 8.34
C GLU A 358 -8.97 -20.74 9.37
N LYS A 359 -9.26 -21.98 9.72
CA LYS A 359 -10.36 -22.36 10.63
C LYS A 359 -10.31 -21.73 12.03
N PHE A 360 -9.21 -21.13 12.42
CA PHE A 360 -9.05 -20.41 13.68
C PHE A 360 -8.89 -18.89 13.49
N TYR A 361 -9.09 -18.39 12.28
CA TYR A 361 -9.12 -16.95 12.06
C TYR A 361 -10.43 -16.36 12.60
N GLY A 362 -10.31 -15.15 13.19
CA GLY A 362 -11.45 -14.43 13.69
C GLY A 362 -12.33 -13.91 12.56
N GLY A 363 -13.64 -13.89 12.82
CA GLY A 363 -14.64 -13.29 11.93
C GLY A 363 -15.59 -12.39 12.72
N VAL A 364 -16.51 -11.74 12.01
CA VAL A 364 -17.59 -10.97 12.62
C VAL A 364 -18.46 -11.89 13.47
N LEU A 365 -18.78 -13.07 12.94
CA LEU A 365 -19.44 -14.16 13.68
C LEU A 365 -18.43 -15.25 14.05
N THR A 366 -18.72 -15.93 15.16
CA THR A 366 -18.03 -17.15 15.59
C THR A 366 -18.46 -18.38 14.79
N HIS A 367 -17.81 -19.53 14.99
CA HIS A 367 -18.11 -20.79 14.27
C HIS A 367 -19.60 -21.21 14.34
N ASP A 368 -20.28 -20.92 15.45
CA ASP A 368 -21.70 -21.25 15.63
C ASP A 368 -22.64 -20.33 14.80
N GLY A 369 -22.12 -19.27 14.22
CA GLY A 369 -22.87 -18.33 13.39
C GLY A 369 -23.90 -17.51 14.16
N LEU A 370 -23.76 -17.39 15.49
CA LEU A 370 -24.70 -16.61 16.31
C LEU A 370 -24.22 -15.17 16.49
N ALA A 371 -25.14 -14.22 16.32
CA ALA A 371 -24.89 -12.77 16.44
C ALA A 371 -24.83 -12.28 17.90
N LYS A 372 -24.24 -13.06 18.80
CA LYS A 372 -24.18 -12.75 20.25
C LYS A 372 -22.80 -12.31 20.72
N ASN A 373 -21.80 -12.45 19.87
CA ASN A 373 -20.43 -12.13 20.23
C ASN A 373 -20.16 -10.62 20.22
N ARG A 374 -19.10 -10.21 20.92
CA ARG A 374 -18.68 -8.82 21.04
C ARG A 374 -18.34 -8.19 19.68
N MET A 375 -17.72 -8.95 18.78
CA MET A 375 -17.27 -8.45 17.47
C MET A 375 -18.45 -8.05 16.61
N PHE A 376 -19.52 -8.88 16.57
CA PHE A 376 -20.74 -8.53 15.85
C PHE A 376 -21.35 -7.21 16.36
N GLN A 377 -21.39 -7.01 17.69
CA GLN A 377 -21.93 -5.78 18.28
C GLN A 377 -21.11 -4.55 17.91
N GLU A 378 -19.78 -4.68 17.92
CA GLU A 378 -18.88 -3.57 17.56
C GLU A 378 -18.99 -3.22 16.06
N VAL A 379 -19.05 -4.22 15.18
CA VAL A 379 -19.25 -4.03 13.73
C VAL A 379 -20.64 -3.46 13.43
N MET A 380 -21.68 -3.94 14.08
CA MET A 380 -23.05 -3.41 13.95
C MET A 380 -23.10 -1.93 14.38
N GLN A 381 -22.41 -1.54 15.44
CA GLN A 381 -22.29 -0.13 15.86
C GLN A 381 -21.68 0.71 14.74
N VAL A 382 -20.57 0.26 14.11
CA VAL A 382 -19.96 0.96 12.96
C VAL A 382 -20.97 1.10 11.82
N GLY A 383 -21.71 0.04 11.48
CA GLY A 383 -22.73 0.08 10.43
C GLY A 383 -23.83 1.11 10.70
N GLN A 384 -24.34 1.18 11.92
CA GLN A 384 -25.34 2.17 12.32
C GLN A 384 -24.80 3.61 12.26
N GLU A 385 -23.60 3.83 12.74
CA GLU A 385 -22.92 5.14 12.68
C GLU A 385 -22.69 5.59 11.23
N LEU A 386 -22.33 4.67 10.34
CA LEU A 386 -22.13 4.96 8.92
C LEU A 386 -23.42 5.34 8.18
N GLN A 387 -24.60 4.85 8.58
CA GLN A 387 -25.87 5.32 8.03
C GLN A 387 -26.05 6.84 8.23
N THR A 388 -25.59 7.37 9.36
CA THR A 388 -25.63 8.81 9.66
C THR A 388 -24.51 9.58 8.93
N LEU A 389 -23.30 9.01 8.84
CA LEU A 389 -22.15 9.70 8.29
C LEU A 389 -22.04 9.67 6.77
N ALA A 390 -22.52 8.60 6.11
CA ALA A 390 -22.32 8.44 4.66
C ALA A 390 -22.83 9.61 3.81
N PRO A 391 -23.98 10.26 4.10
CA PRO A 391 -24.40 11.45 3.37
C PRO A 391 -23.48 12.65 3.54
N LEU A 392 -22.88 12.80 4.75
CA LEU A 392 -21.96 13.89 5.05
C LEU A 392 -20.60 13.69 4.33
N LEU A 393 -20.18 12.44 4.19
CA LEU A 393 -18.93 12.05 3.57
C LEU A 393 -18.96 12.01 2.04
N ALA A 394 -20.14 11.99 1.44
CA ALA A 394 -20.29 11.94 -0.02
C ALA A 394 -19.58 13.12 -0.71
N GLY A 395 -18.72 12.82 -1.69
CA GLY A 395 -17.93 13.80 -2.43
C GLY A 395 -16.87 14.55 -1.61
N THR A 396 -16.56 14.12 -0.39
CA THR A 396 -15.46 14.69 0.38
C THR A 396 -14.15 14.00 0.03
N GLN A 397 -13.05 14.75 0.08
CA GLN A 397 -11.69 14.29 -0.23
C GLN A 397 -10.72 14.64 0.89
N VAL A 398 -9.63 13.87 1.00
CA VAL A 398 -8.48 14.23 1.83
C VAL A 398 -7.54 15.09 0.99
N LYS A 399 -7.05 16.19 1.56
CA LYS A 399 -6.06 17.09 0.90
C LYS A 399 -4.83 17.20 1.77
N ALA A 400 -3.66 16.92 1.19
CA ALA A 400 -2.37 17.00 1.85
C ALA A 400 -1.51 18.12 1.22
N ASP A 401 -0.79 18.85 2.08
CA ASP A 401 0.21 19.87 1.67
C ASP A 401 1.62 19.24 1.54
N VAL A 402 1.80 17.99 1.98
CA VAL A 402 3.09 17.29 2.00
C VAL A 402 2.98 16.00 1.20
N ALA A 403 4.00 15.70 0.38
CA ALA A 403 4.16 14.39 -0.22
C ALA A 403 5.46 13.71 0.24
N ILE A 404 5.42 12.39 0.37
CA ILE A 404 6.62 11.55 0.49
C ILE A 404 6.77 10.76 -0.81
N LEU A 405 7.95 10.79 -1.40
CA LEU A 405 8.22 10.05 -2.63
C LEU A 405 8.46 8.56 -2.34
N LEU A 406 7.84 7.73 -3.17
CA LEU A 406 8.06 6.27 -3.21
C LEU A 406 8.57 5.88 -4.61
N SER A 407 9.60 5.04 -4.63
CA SER A 407 10.16 4.48 -5.85
C SER A 407 10.48 3.00 -5.64
N HIS A 408 9.70 2.11 -6.26
CA HIS A 408 9.98 0.67 -6.24
C HIS A 408 11.36 0.37 -6.86
N ALA A 409 11.76 1.11 -7.90
CA ALA A 409 13.08 0.97 -8.50
C ALA A 409 14.22 1.26 -7.50
N SER A 410 14.07 2.30 -6.66
CA SER A 410 15.02 2.58 -5.56
C SER A 410 15.03 1.48 -4.50
N ASP A 411 13.84 0.97 -4.10
CA ASP A 411 13.73 -0.17 -3.18
C ASP A 411 14.47 -1.39 -3.72
N TRP A 412 14.24 -1.72 -4.99
CA TRP A 412 14.86 -2.87 -5.65
C TRP A 412 16.38 -2.70 -5.81
N ALA A 413 16.86 -1.50 -6.09
CA ALA A 413 18.27 -1.21 -6.21
C ALA A 413 18.98 -1.24 -4.84
N LEU A 414 18.33 -0.80 -3.78
CA LEU A 414 18.85 -0.85 -2.40
C LEU A 414 18.82 -2.26 -1.81
N ASP A 415 17.89 -3.12 -2.21
CA ASP A 415 17.79 -4.49 -1.72
C ASP A 415 18.67 -5.47 -2.52
N GLN A 416 19.96 -5.19 -2.59
CA GLN A 416 20.96 -5.97 -3.30
C GLN A 416 21.91 -6.68 -2.31
N PRO A 417 22.41 -7.89 -2.64
CA PRO A 417 23.29 -8.64 -1.73
C PRO A 417 24.59 -7.91 -1.38
N MET A 418 25.13 -7.11 -2.31
CA MET A 418 26.41 -6.37 -2.20
C MET A 418 26.22 -4.89 -1.83
N ARG A 419 25.07 -4.52 -1.24
CA ARG A 419 24.81 -3.14 -0.79
C ARG A 419 25.76 -2.74 0.36
N PRO A 420 26.11 -1.45 0.47
CA PRO A 420 27.07 -0.97 1.48
C PRO A 420 26.61 -1.19 2.92
N ASN A 421 25.31 -1.12 3.22
CA ASN A 421 24.78 -1.39 4.55
C ASN A 421 23.55 -2.30 4.47
N LYS A 422 23.69 -3.54 4.98
CA LYS A 422 22.60 -4.54 4.98
C LYS A 422 21.55 -4.31 6.07
N PHE A 423 21.83 -3.45 7.03
CA PHE A 423 20.92 -3.11 8.14
C PHE A 423 20.04 -1.92 7.82
N PHE A 424 20.34 -1.19 6.74
CA PHE A 424 19.52 -0.08 6.28
C PHE A 424 18.25 -0.59 5.58
N SER A 425 17.12 0.02 5.90
CA SER A 425 15.82 -0.19 5.23
C SER A 425 15.26 1.16 4.77
N GLN A 426 15.00 1.31 3.47
CA GLN A 426 14.33 2.51 2.94
C GLN A 426 12.95 2.68 3.57
N ARG A 427 12.23 1.59 3.80
CA ARG A 427 10.90 1.61 4.43
C ARG A 427 10.92 2.14 5.85
N GLU A 428 11.90 1.72 6.68
CA GLU A 428 12.07 2.30 8.01
C GLU A 428 12.35 3.81 7.91
N HIS A 429 13.12 4.23 6.94
CA HIS A 429 13.43 5.64 6.72
C HIS A 429 12.18 6.45 6.31
N VAL A 430 11.37 5.93 5.39
CA VAL A 430 10.08 6.50 5.01
C VAL A 430 9.16 6.60 6.23
N GLN A 431 9.08 5.53 7.04
CA GLN A 431 8.24 5.48 8.23
C GLN A 431 8.63 6.52 9.28
N LEU A 432 9.92 6.81 9.47
CA LEU A 432 10.38 7.85 10.40
C LEU A 432 9.88 9.25 10.00
N TYR A 433 9.95 9.60 8.71
CA TYR A 433 9.39 10.86 8.21
C TYR A 433 7.88 10.90 8.35
N TYR A 434 7.21 9.81 7.95
CA TYR A 434 5.75 9.73 8.04
C TYR A 434 5.29 9.85 9.51
N THR A 435 5.90 9.10 10.44
CA THR A 435 5.56 9.13 11.86
C THR A 435 5.69 10.53 12.43
N ALA A 436 6.77 11.24 12.12
CA ALA A 436 6.98 12.61 12.60
C ALA A 436 5.93 13.61 12.07
N LEU A 437 5.44 13.44 10.84
CA LEU A 437 4.36 14.23 10.28
C LEU A 437 3.00 13.86 10.89
N HIS A 438 2.73 12.57 11.02
CA HIS A 438 1.52 12.01 11.63
C HIS A 438 1.37 12.50 13.09
N ASP A 439 2.42 12.42 13.90
CA ASP A 439 2.43 12.88 15.31
C ASP A 439 2.19 14.39 15.44
N ARG A 440 2.28 15.14 14.35
CA ARG A 440 1.95 16.58 14.28
C ARG A 440 0.64 16.85 13.55
N ASN A 441 -0.16 15.81 13.27
CA ASN A 441 -1.44 15.90 12.56
C ASN A 441 -1.33 16.64 11.22
N ILE A 442 -0.28 16.34 10.45
CA ILE A 442 -0.06 16.80 9.08
C ILE A 442 -0.41 15.66 8.14
N LEU A 443 -1.37 15.90 7.25
CA LEU A 443 -1.76 14.94 6.22
C LEU A 443 -0.66 14.81 5.16
N VAL A 444 -0.47 13.57 4.70
CA VAL A 444 0.60 13.19 3.76
C VAL A 444 0.00 12.44 2.57
N ASP A 445 0.39 12.80 1.36
CA ASP A 445 0.22 11.99 0.17
C ASP A 445 1.54 11.25 -0.13
N PHE A 446 1.45 10.20 -0.94
CA PHE A 446 2.61 9.56 -1.54
C PHE A 446 2.61 9.79 -3.04
N ALA A 447 3.80 9.91 -3.65
CA ALA A 447 3.93 10.22 -5.06
C ALA A 447 5.14 9.50 -5.67
N ARG A 448 5.12 9.28 -6.99
CA ARG A 448 6.32 8.91 -7.74
C ARG A 448 7.20 10.14 -7.95
N PRO A 449 8.52 9.97 -8.15
CA PRO A 449 9.40 11.09 -8.53
C PRO A 449 8.97 11.79 -9.83
N SER A 450 8.34 11.05 -10.75
CA SER A 450 7.86 11.55 -12.05
C SER A 450 6.50 12.24 -12.03
N ASP A 451 5.82 12.31 -10.87
CA ASP A 451 4.48 12.87 -10.76
C ASP A 451 4.48 14.41 -10.78
N ASP A 452 3.33 15.01 -11.08
CA ASP A 452 3.13 16.45 -10.85
C ASP A 452 3.10 16.76 -9.34
N LEU A 453 4.15 17.40 -8.85
CA LEU A 453 4.35 17.75 -7.45
C LEU A 453 3.89 19.17 -7.10
N SER A 454 3.42 19.94 -8.07
CA SER A 454 3.14 21.40 -7.95
C SER A 454 2.13 21.76 -6.86
N LYS A 455 1.24 20.83 -6.48
CA LYS A 455 0.23 21.05 -5.43
C LYS A 455 0.78 20.96 -4.01
N TYR A 456 1.98 20.42 -3.81
CA TYR A 456 2.56 20.22 -2.49
C TYR A 456 3.48 21.37 -2.08
N LYS A 457 3.41 21.79 -0.84
CA LYS A 457 4.32 22.79 -0.26
C LYS A 457 5.68 22.17 0.07
N VAL A 458 5.67 20.92 0.50
CA VAL A 458 6.87 20.15 0.88
C VAL A 458 6.81 18.76 0.24
N VAL A 459 7.91 18.38 -0.39
CA VAL A 459 8.14 17.03 -0.89
C VAL A 459 9.35 16.44 -0.17
N ILE A 460 9.22 15.23 0.35
CA ILE A 460 10.28 14.50 1.04
C ILE A 460 10.67 13.29 0.20
N ALA A 461 11.95 13.13 -0.07
CA ALA A 461 12.52 12.05 -0.87
C ALA A 461 13.46 11.16 -0.01
N PRO A 462 12.93 10.26 0.83
CA PRO A 462 13.75 9.45 1.71
C PRO A 462 14.54 8.41 0.92
N SER A 463 15.85 8.55 0.87
CA SER A 463 16.78 7.60 0.20
C SER A 463 16.32 7.23 -1.22
N LEU A 464 16.00 8.24 -2.01
CA LEU A 464 15.61 8.08 -3.41
C LEU A 464 16.86 7.69 -4.24
N HIS A 465 17.27 6.42 -4.08
CA HIS A 465 18.57 5.90 -4.49
C HIS A 465 18.77 5.91 -6.00
N MET A 466 17.77 5.42 -6.72
CA MET A 466 17.74 5.38 -8.18
C MET A 466 16.95 6.56 -8.71
N ILE A 467 17.53 7.33 -9.62
CA ILE A 467 16.90 8.47 -10.28
C ILE A 467 17.20 8.43 -11.77
N SER A 468 16.18 8.61 -12.59
CA SER A 468 16.32 8.90 -14.01
C SER A 468 16.55 10.40 -14.25
N GLY A 469 17.11 10.75 -15.42
CA GLY A 469 17.21 12.16 -15.81
C GLY A 469 15.87 12.87 -15.83
N GLY A 470 14.81 12.19 -16.27
CA GLY A 470 13.44 12.73 -16.26
C GLY A 470 12.90 13.00 -14.85
N ASP A 471 13.19 12.10 -13.87
CA ASP A 471 12.80 12.34 -12.47
C ASP A 471 13.56 13.52 -11.87
N ALA A 472 14.87 13.63 -12.15
CA ALA A 472 15.68 14.75 -11.70
C ALA A 472 15.14 16.09 -12.23
N ASP A 473 14.74 16.14 -13.50
CA ASP A 473 14.12 17.34 -14.11
C ASP A 473 12.81 17.75 -13.43
N VAL A 474 11.93 16.78 -13.11
CA VAL A 474 10.67 17.06 -12.38
C VAL A 474 10.97 17.64 -11.00
N LEU A 475 11.92 17.06 -10.24
CA LEU A 475 12.28 17.55 -8.92
C LEU A 475 12.92 18.93 -8.98
N ARG A 476 13.80 19.18 -9.95
CA ARG A 476 14.42 20.50 -10.19
C ARG A 476 13.36 21.55 -10.53
N LEU A 477 12.43 21.23 -11.42
CA LEU A 477 11.33 22.13 -11.79
C LEU A 477 10.43 22.45 -10.61
N TYR A 478 10.09 21.45 -9.78
CA TYR A 478 9.31 21.63 -8.56
C TYR A 478 9.98 22.64 -7.61
N VAL A 479 11.28 22.47 -7.34
CA VAL A 479 12.01 23.39 -6.46
C VAL A 479 12.15 24.77 -7.12
N HIS A 480 12.52 24.81 -8.40
CA HIS A 480 12.69 26.08 -9.12
C HIS A 480 11.42 26.96 -9.05
N ASN A 481 10.24 26.35 -9.07
CA ASN A 481 8.92 27.03 -9.02
C ASN A 481 8.41 27.31 -7.59
N GLY A 482 9.25 27.21 -6.56
CA GLY A 482 8.91 27.60 -5.19
C GLY A 482 8.65 26.47 -4.21
N GLY A 483 8.72 25.19 -4.64
CA GLY A 483 8.56 24.04 -3.78
C GLY A 483 9.72 23.87 -2.79
N THR A 484 9.47 23.18 -1.68
CA THR A 484 10.52 22.77 -0.73
C THR A 484 10.75 21.28 -0.84
N LEU A 485 11.94 20.85 -1.29
CA LEU A 485 12.35 19.45 -1.38
C LEU A 485 13.27 19.09 -0.21
N VAL A 486 12.99 17.98 0.48
CA VAL A 486 13.88 17.36 1.45
C VAL A 486 14.44 16.08 0.83
N GLY A 487 15.66 16.16 0.29
CA GLY A 487 16.43 15.00 -0.13
C GLY A 487 17.27 14.46 1.02
N THR A 488 17.66 13.19 0.95
CA THR A 488 18.41 12.56 2.03
C THR A 488 19.62 11.79 1.49
N PHE A 489 20.45 11.28 2.39
CA PHE A 489 21.49 10.32 2.03
C PHE A 489 20.93 9.22 1.11
N ASN A 490 21.79 8.60 0.33
CA ASN A 490 21.43 7.65 -0.72
C ASN A 490 20.63 8.23 -1.90
N THR A 491 20.24 9.51 -1.92
CA THR A 491 19.50 10.10 -3.04
C THR A 491 20.43 10.24 -4.26
N GLY A 492 20.00 9.68 -5.41
CA GLY A 492 20.70 9.83 -6.69
C GLY A 492 22.12 9.26 -6.67
N LEU A 493 22.34 8.12 -6.01
CA LEU A 493 23.64 7.42 -6.08
C LEU A 493 23.77 6.57 -7.34
N VAL A 494 22.66 6.18 -7.96
CA VAL A 494 22.64 5.41 -9.22
C VAL A 494 21.61 6.00 -10.19
N ASP A 495 21.86 5.79 -11.49
CA ASP A 495 20.93 6.08 -12.57
C ASP A 495 19.83 5.00 -12.73
N GLU A 496 18.98 5.14 -13.74
CA GLU A 496 17.89 4.21 -14.04
C GLU A 496 18.35 2.78 -14.41
N ASN A 497 19.62 2.61 -14.74
CA ASN A 497 20.26 1.32 -15.05
C ASN A 497 21.03 0.73 -13.87
N ASN A 498 20.93 1.36 -12.69
CA ASN A 498 21.68 0.99 -11.49
C ASN A 498 23.21 1.12 -11.66
N LEU A 499 23.66 2.08 -12.49
CA LEU A 499 25.06 2.47 -12.61
C LEU A 499 25.34 3.63 -11.66
N ALA A 500 26.50 3.58 -10.98
CA ALA A 500 26.88 4.60 -10.02
C ALA A 500 27.05 5.98 -10.67
N ALA A 501 26.46 7.00 -10.07
CA ALA A 501 26.59 8.40 -10.48
C ALA A 501 28.01 8.90 -10.27
N THR A 502 28.51 9.70 -11.20
CA THR A 502 29.86 10.31 -11.11
C THR A 502 29.88 11.57 -10.26
N ASP A 503 28.75 12.24 -10.08
CA ASP A 503 28.57 13.46 -9.29
C ASP A 503 27.27 13.39 -8.46
N PRO A 504 27.22 12.54 -7.39
CA PRO A 504 26.01 12.41 -6.57
C PRO A 504 25.73 13.70 -5.76
N PRO A 505 24.44 14.08 -5.58
CA PRO A 505 23.22 13.42 -6.09
C PRO A 505 23.04 13.61 -7.60
N TYR A 506 22.81 12.49 -8.32
CA TYR A 506 22.72 12.46 -9.78
C TYR A 506 21.86 13.60 -10.36
N GLU A 507 22.46 14.40 -11.26
CA GLU A 507 21.83 15.56 -11.93
C GLU A 507 21.15 16.60 -11.00
N MET A 508 21.37 16.52 -9.69
CA MET A 508 20.76 17.41 -8.69
C MET A 508 21.79 18.08 -7.77
N SER A 509 23.09 17.88 -7.98
CA SER A 509 24.14 18.43 -7.11
C SER A 509 24.14 19.97 -7.08
N ASP A 510 23.78 20.64 -8.16
CA ASP A 510 23.61 22.11 -8.22
C ASP A 510 22.33 22.56 -7.49
N MET A 511 21.22 21.84 -7.61
CA MET A 511 19.98 22.13 -6.89
C MET A 511 20.17 22.03 -5.38
N PHE A 512 20.86 21.01 -4.88
CA PHE A 512 21.21 20.89 -3.46
C PHE A 512 22.40 21.79 -3.07
N GLY A 513 23.18 22.31 -4.03
CA GLY A 513 24.38 23.12 -3.78
C GLY A 513 25.49 22.34 -3.08
N LEU A 514 25.65 21.06 -3.38
CA LEU A 514 26.60 20.17 -2.75
C LEU A 514 27.01 19.01 -3.66
N LYS A 515 28.04 18.29 -3.23
CA LYS A 515 28.42 16.97 -3.74
C LYS A 515 28.65 16.01 -2.58
N VAL A 516 28.18 14.77 -2.70
CA VAL A 516 28.58 13.66 -1.82
C VAL A 516 29.88 13.09 -2.36
N VAL A 517 30.95 13.19 -1.59
CA VAL A 517 32.31 12.76 -2.03
C VAL A 517 32.65 11.37 -1.50
N GLU A 518 32.16 11.03 -0.32
CA GLU A 518 32.32 9.73 0.33
C GLU A 518 31.07 9.44 1.17
N PHE A 519 30.89 8.20 1.59
CA PHE A 519 29.88 7.82 2.55
C PHE A 519 30.44 6.79 3.54
N ASP A 520 29.98 6.87 4.77
CA ASP A 520 30.35 6.00 5.87
C ASP A 520 29.14 5.20 6.36
N PRO A 521 29.01 3.90 5.96
CA PRO A 521 27.95 3.01 6.45
C PRO A 521 28.30 2.51 7.86
N LEU A 522 27.61 3.02 8.87
CA LEU A 522 27.83 2.63 10.25
C LEU A 522 27.14 1.29 10.58
N PRO A 523 27.81 0.35 11.27
CA PRO A 523 27.18 -0.85 11.78
C PRO A 523 26.19 -0.53 12.90
N PRO A 524 25.20 -1.43 13.18
CA PRO A 524 24.29 -1.25 14.30
C PRO A 524 25.02 -1.10 15.63
N GLY A 525 24.61 -0.08 16.39
CA GLY A 525 25.22 0.24 17.69
C GLY A 525 26.40 1.23 17.63
N GLU A 526 26.88 1.55 16.42
CA GLU A 526 27.80 2.67 16.22
C GLU A 526 27.01 3.91 15.77
N GLU A 527 27.33 5.06 16.36
CA GLU A 527 26.65 6.32 16.09
C GLU A 527 27.65 7.47 16.06
N ASN A 528 27.51 8.37 15.11
CA ASN A 528 28.01 9.73 15.18
C ASN A 528 26.90 10.64 15.73
N HIS A 529 27.15 11.92 15.86
CA HIS A 529 26.16 12.89 16.33
C HIS A 529 26.11 14.09 15.39
N ILE A 530 24.97 14.77 15.40
CA ILE A 530 24.75 16.00 14.63
C ILE A 530 24.67 17.17 15.59
N THR A 531 25.53 18.16 15.38
CA THR A 531 25.41 19.48 16.02
C THR A 531 24.65 20.41 15.09
N ILE A 532 23.48 20.86 15.54
CA ILE A 532 22.62 21.78 14.76
C ILE A 532 23.15 23.20 14.85
N LYS A 533 23.06 23.94 13.73
CA LYS A 533 23.46 25.34 13.58
C LYS A 533 22.31 26.14 12.97
N GLY A 534 22.16 27.41 13.40
CA GLY A 534 21.37 28.41 12.68
C GLY A 534 19.85 28.18 12.53
N GLY A 535 19.04 28.49 13.52
CA GLY A 535 17.58 28.67 13.40
C GLY A 535 16.75 27.40 13.29
N PHE A 536 17.36 26.24 13.18
CA PHE A 536 16.69 24.95 13.25
C PHE A 536 16.35 24.67 14.73
N PRO A 537 15.05 24.51 15.08
CA PRO A 537 14.70 24.23 16.47
C PRO A 537 15.26 22.86 16.86
N THR A 538 15.92 22.79 17.98
CA THR A 538 16.51 21.53 18.46
C THR A 538 16.20 21.30 19.90
N THR A 539 15.95 20.05 20.26
CA THR A 539 15.78 19.58 21.63
C THR A 539 17.10 19.04 22.20
N GLY A 540 18.21 19.04 21.43
CA GLY A 540 19.52 18.57 21.89
C GLY A 540 20.45 18.07 20.79
N LEU A 541 21.33 17.15 21.17
CA LEU A 541 22.24 16.46 20.25
C LEU A 541 21.47 15.30 19.58
N HIS A 542 21.51 15.22 18.25
CA HIS A 542 20.86 14.15 17.49
C HIS A 542 21.85 13.08 17.08
N SER A 543 21.42 11.83 17.06
CA SER A 543 22.22 10.72 16.54
C SER A 543 22.34 10.77 15.03
N ALA A 544 23.48 10.29 14.50
CA ALA A 544 23.68 9.93 13.10
C ALA A 544 24.03 8.44 13.07
N ARG A 545 23.18 7.62 12.48
CA ARG A 545 23.27 6.15 12.54
C ARG A 545 23.10 5.51 11.18
N LEU A 546 23.63 4.32 11.01
CA LEU A 546 23.58 3.46 9.82
C LEU A 546 24.23 4.05 8.57
N TRP A 547 24.29 5.37 8.41
CA TRP A 547 24.85 6.02 7.21
C TRP A 547 25.21 7.49 7.48
N CYS A 548 26.37 7.92 7.03
CA CYS A 548 26.81 9.31 7.04
C CYS A 548 27.42 9.68 5.69
N ASP A 549 26.80 10.60 4.95
CA ASP A 549 27.38 11.17 3.75
C ASP A 549 28.45 12.22 4.12
N ILE A 550 29.60 12.15 3.48
CA ILE A 550 30.65 13.17 3.60
C ILE A 550 30.42 14.18 2.48
N ILE A 551 29.93 15.34 2.86
CA ILE A 551 29.45 16.37 1.95
C ILE A 551 30.53 17.44 1.70
N GLU A 552 30.76 17.75 0.40
CA GLU A 552 31.47 18.94 -0.06
C GLU A 552 30.44 20.01 -0.44
N PRO A 553 30.37 21.14 0.30
CA PRO A 553 29.41 22.21 -0.02
C PRO A 553 29.83 22.96 -1.28
N ARG A 554 28.84 23.23 -2.17
CA ARG A 554 28.96 23.98 -3.40
C ARG A 554 28.00 25.19 -3.43
N GLY A 555 28.00 25.95 -2.32
CA GLY A 555 27.17 27.13 -2.16
C GLY A 555 25.99 26.99 -1.22
N CYS A 556 25.67 25.80 -0.74
CA CYS A 556 24.60 25.58 0.25
C CYS A 556 24.94 26.15 1.63
N GLN A 557 23.91 26.54 2.36
CA GLN A 557 24.00 26.90 3.78
C GLN A 557 24.11 25.60 4.62
N ILE A 558 25.00 25.59 5.61
CA ILE A 558 25.15 24.47 6.54
C ILE A 558 24.24 24.69 7.75
N LEU A 559 23.28 23.77 7.94
CA LEU A 559 22.35 23.76 9.07
C LEU A 559 22.78 22.83 10.20
N GLY A 560 23.59 21.82 9.91
CA GLY A 560 24.13 20.88 10.90
C GLY A 560 25.43 20.25 10.44
N THR A 561 26.28 19.87 11.41
CA THR A 561 27.58 19.24 11.15
C THR A 561 27.74 17.99 12.00
N TYR A 562 28.52 17.03 11.51
CA TYR A 562 28.92 15.88 12.32
C TYR A 562 29.81 16.31 13.49
N ALA A 563 29.65 15.66 14.64
CA ALA A 563 30.35 16.03 15.86
C ALA A 563 31.59 15.17 16.14
N GLN A 564 31.67 14.00 15.56
CA GLN A 564 32.69 12.98 15.86
C GLN A 564 33.37 12.45 14.58
N ASP A 565 34.36 11.58 14.77
CA ASP A 565 35.15 10.95 13.73
C ASP A 565 36.04 11.92 12.93
N PHE A 566 36.80 11.40 11.91
CA PHE A 566 37.70 12.19 11.07
C PHE A 566 36.97 13.25 10.24
N TYR A 567 35.64 13.08 10.02
CA TYR A 567 34.80 14.05 9.33
C TYR A 567 34.02 14.98 10.29
N SER A 568 34.42 15.04 11.56
CA SER A 568 33.87 16.04 12.51
C SER A 568 33.95 17.45 11.92
N GLY A 569 32.87 18.21 12.04
CA GLY A 569 32.70 19.53 11.47
C GLY A 569 32.28 19.59 10.01
N LYS A 570 32.29 18.45 9.27
CA LYS A 570 31.72 18.37 7.91
C LYS A 570 30.17 18.51 7.96
N PRO A 571 29.57 19.04 6.88
CA PRO A 571 28.10 19.18 6.80
C PRO A 571 27.39 17.83 6.94
N ALA A 572 26.33 17.81 7.73
CA ALA A 572 25.38 16.70 7.84
C ALA A 572 23.98 17.10 7.38
N ILE A 573 23.64 18.40 7.53
CA ILE A 573 22.36 18.96 7.07
C ILE A 573 22.67 20.26 6.35
N THR A 574 22.11 20.43 5.15
CA THR A 574 22.29 21.64 4.34
C THR A 574 20.96 22.17 3.80
N LEU A 575 20.97 23.44 3.39
CA LEU A 575 19.89 24.12 2.71
C LEU A 575 20.46 24.91 1.53
N ASN A 576 19.88 24.76 0.36
CA ASN A 576 20.18 25.60 -0.79
C ASN A 576 18.91 26.27 -1.32
N ASN A 577 19.02 27.52 -1.76
CA ASN A 577 17.96 28.18 -2.51
C ASN A 577 18.19 27.91 -4.00
N PHE A 578 17.15 27.45 -4.69
CA PHE A 578 17.21 27.14 -6.12
C PHE A 578 15.94 27.63 -6.80
N GLY A 579 16.10 28.60 -7.72
CA GLY A 579 14.96 29.36 -8.25
C GLY A 579 14.22 30.10 -7.13
N GLU A 580 12.91 29.88 -7.04
CA GLU A 580 12.05 30.47 -5.99
C GLU A 580 11.88 29.54 -4.77
N GLY A 581 12.38 28.30 -4.85
CA GLY A 581 12.20 27.26 -3.81
C GLY A 581 13.47 26.93 -3.05
N ARG A 582 13.43 25.81 -2.35
CA ARG A 582 14.49 25.35 -1.44
C ARG A 582 14.72 23.87 -1.56
N ALA A 583 16.00 23.48 -1.53
CA ALA A 583 16.43 22.09 -1.43
C ALA A 583 17.17 21.88 -0.11
N ILE A 584 16.66 21.01 0.74
CA ILE A 584 17.25 20.59 2.01
C ILE A 584 17.85 19.21 1.78
N TYR A 585 19.06 18.99 2.30
CA TYR A 585 19.69 17.67 2.24
C TYR A 585 20.05 17.19 3.64
N VAL A 586 19.63 15.97 3.98
CA VAL A 586 19.90 15.30 5.25
C VAL A 586 20.83 14.13 4.98
N GLY A 587 22.12 14.28 5.22
CA GLY A 587 23.18 13.34 4.86
C GLY A 587 23.31 12.11 5.78
N THR A 588 22.33 11.84 6.64
CA THR A 588 22.39 10.71 7.58
C THR A 588 21.00 10.26 8.02
N MET A 589 20.88 9.02 8.49
CA MET A 589 19.72 8.57 9.23
C MET A 589 19.81 8.96 10.69
N SER A 590 18.71 9.30 11.32
CA SER A 590 18.66 9.70 12.73
C SER A 590 17.57 8.96 13.50
N SER A 591 17.39 9.27 14.75
CA SER A 591 16.28 8.79 15.59
C SER A 591 15.05 9.70 15.46
N LEU A 592 13.88 9.21 15.83
CA LEU A 592 12.61 9.92 15.67
C LEU A 592 12.58 11.36 16.21
N PRO A 593 13.23 11.72 17.36
CA PRO A 593 13.29 13.10 17.82
C PRO A 593 13.86 14.10 16.81
N PHE A 594 14.83 13.70 16.00
CA PHE A 594 15.36 14.54 14.93
C PHE A 594 14.27 14.87 13.89
N TYR A 595 13.51 13.86 13.47
CA TYR A 595 12.44 14.06 12.48
C TYR A 595 11.31 14.92 13.03
N HIS A 596 10.99 14.82 14.34
CA HIS A 596 10.05 15.73 15.01
C HIS A 596 10.54 17.19 14.97
N ASP A 597 11.82 17.44 15.24
CA ASP A 597 12.40 18.77 15.18
C ASP A 597 12.43 19.30 13.72
N LEU A 598 12.80 18.45 12.76
CA LEU A 598 12.76 18.79 11.33
C LEU A 598 11.35 19.16 10.87
N VAL A 599 10.32 18.38 11.22
CA VAL A 599 8.92 18.68 10.91
C VAL A 599 8.47 19.97 11.59
N THR A 600 8.89 20.21 12.83
CA THR A 600 8.59 21.47 13.54
C THR A 600 9.19 22.66 12.80
N TRP A 601 10.42 22.55 12.30
CA TRP A 601 11.04 23.60 11.50
C TRP A 601 10.35 23.80 10.13
N LEU A 602 10.01 22.70 9.43
CA LEU A 602 9.26 22.77 8.17
C LEU A 602 7.89 23.41 8.36
N ARG A 603 7.20 23.15 9.46
CA ARG A 603 5.93 23.80 9.79
C ARG A 603 6.08 25.33 9.85
N GLN A 604 7.13 25.81 10.51
CA GLN A 604 7.38 27.26 10.65
C GLN A 604 7.80 27.89 9.33
N THR A 605 8.64 27.23 8.55
CA THR A 605 9.25 27.79 7.34
C THR A 605 8.39 27.64 6.08
N CYS A 606 7.54 26.59 6.01
CA CYS A 606 6.70 26.28 4.86
C CYS A 606 5.20 26.45 5.16
N SER A 607 4.85 27.08 6.29
CA SER A 607 3.44 27.32 6.67
C SER A 607 2.58 26.05 6.66
N LEU A 608 3.12 24.94 7.19
CA LEU A 608 2.38 23.71 7.40
C LEU A 608 1.63 23.81 8.72
N ASN A 609 0.32 23.97 8.64
CA ASN A 609 -0.49 24.05 9.85
C ASN A 609 -1.06 22.67 10.23
N PRO A 610 -1.01 22.30 11.54
CA PRO A 610 -1.75 21.13 11.99
C PRO A 610 -3.24 21.38 11.82
N LEU A 611 -3.99 20.31 11.54
CA LEU A 611 -5.45 20.40 11.35
C LEU A 611 -6.15 20.99 12.58
N LEU A 612 -5.79 20.50 13.76
CA LEU A 612 -6.24 20.99 15.06
C LEU A 612 -5.10 20.90 16.09
N ARG A 613 -5.19 21.68 17.14
CA ARG A 613 -4.29 21.54 18.32
C ARG A 613 -4.94 20.60 19.32
N VAL A 614 -4.38 19.43 19.45
CA VAL A 614 -4.88 18.34 20.31
C VAL A 614 -3.72 17.70 21.09
N PRO A 615 -4.00 16.94 22.15
CA PRO A 615 -3.00 16.11 22.83
C PRO A 615 -2.33 15.10 21.88
N ASP A 616 -1.08 14.74 22.15
CA ASP A 616 -0.26 13.85 21.29
C ASP A 616 -0.88 12.46 21.03
N GLN A 617 -1.76 11.98 21.90
CA GLN A 617 -2.45 10.69 21.77
C GLN A 617 -3.64 10.72 20.79
N ILE A 618 -4.01 11.91 20.30
CA ILE A 618 -5.11 12.10 19.35
C ILE A 618 -4.56 12.23 17.92
N GLU A 619 -4.92 11.28 17.08
CA GLU A 619 -4.80 11.42 15.65
C GLU A 619 -5.94 12.28 15.11
N VAL A 620 -5.61 13.26 14.27
CA VAL A 620 -6.60 14.08 13.56
C VAL A 620 -6.45 13.89 12.07
N SER A 621 -7.55 13.59 11.41
CA SER A 621 -7.66 13.67 9.94
C SER A 621 -8.86 14.52 9.54
N MET A 622 -8.87 14.96 8.30
CA MET A 622 -9.89 15.87 7.78
C MET A 622 -10.30 15.47 6.37
N ARG A 623 -11.59 15.50 6.11
CA ARG A 623 -12.15 15.39 4.75
C ARG A 623 -12.83 16.71 4.37
N VAL A 624 -12.70 17.11 3.10
CA VAL A 624 -13.18 18.42 2.61
C VAL A 624 -14.03 18.27 1.36
N ARG A 625 -15.04 19.13 1.21
CA ARG A 625 -15.85 19.33 -0.01
C ARG A 625 -16.17 20.81 -0.15
N GLY A 626 -15.48 21.52 -1.04
CA GLY A 626 -15.53 22.98 -1.07
C GLY A 626 -15.05 23.55 0.28
N ASP A 627 -15.91 24.37 0.91
CA ASP A 627 -15.64 24.94 2.23
C ASP A 627 -16.09 24.04 3.40
N TYR A 628 -16.80 22.97 3.13
CA TYR A 628 -17.23 22.01 4.16
C TYR A 628 -16.04 21.18 4.62
N ARG A 629 -15.85 21.13 5.94
CA ARG A 629 -14.79 20.36 6.61
C ARG A 629 -15.40 19.46 7.67
N ILE A 630 -14.99 18.21 7.65
CA ILE A 630 -15.32 17.21 8.67
C ILE A 630 -14.02 16.66 9.25
N TYR A 631 -13.88 16.76 10.56
CA TYR A 631 -12.71 16.33 11.32
C TYR A 631 -12.99 15.03 12.05
N PHE A 632 -12.02 14.15 12.02
CA PHE A 632 -12.02 12.90 12.79
C PHE A 632 -10.92 12.98 13.82
N LEU A 633 -11.28 12.79 15.09
CA LEU A 633 -10.36 12.77 16.22
C LEU A 633 -10.39 11.35 16.80
N LEU A 634 -9.27 10.65 16.74
CA LEU A 634 -9.14 9.26 17.16
C LEU A 634 -8.21 9.19 18.35
N ASN A 635 -8.71 8.69 19.49
CA ASN A 635 -7.89 8.50 20.68
C ASN A 635 -7.29 7.08 20.68
N HIS A 636 -6.02 6.98 20.31
CA HIS A 636 -5.31 5.69 20.26
C HIS A 636 -4.84 5.17 21.63
N HIS A 637 -4.94 5.99 22.69
CA HIS A 637 -4.54 5.52 24.00
C HIS A 637 -5.46 4.39 24.50
N PRO A 638 -4.91 3.30 25.07
CA PRO A 638 -5.69 2.12 25.41
C PRO A 638 -6.79 2.36 26.47
N THR A 639 -6.62 3.33 27.37
CA THR A 639 -7.50 3.54 28.53
C THR A 639 -7.69 4.99 28.98
N GLN A 640 -6.79 5.93 28.59
CA GLN A 640 -6.87 7.31 29.08
C GLN A 640 -7.74 8.16 28.17
N ASN A 641 -8.57 8.99 28.77
CA ASN A 641 -9.29 10.03 28.07
C ASN A 641 -8.33 11.13 27.60
N ALA A 642 -8.65 11.73 26.46
CA ALA A 642 -7.95 12.89 25.93
C ALA A 642 -8.88 14.11 25.95
N HIS A 643 -8.46 15.18 26.62
CA HIS A 643 -9.20 16.43 26.65
C HIS A 643 -8.90 17.27 25.42
N VAL A 644 -9.91 17.59 24.62
CA VAL A 644 -9.80 18.46 23.45
C VAL A 644 -10.58 19.74 23.68
N GLN A 645 -9.95 20.90 23.40
CA GLN A 645 -10.55 22.22 23.56
C GLN A 645 -10.97 22.78 22.18
N PHE A 646 -12.26 23.01 21.99
CA PHE A 646 -12.79 23.70 20.83
C PHE A 646 -12.95 25.20 21.14
N PHE A 647 -12.36 26.05 20.30
CA PHE A 647 -12.46 27.52 20.44
C PHE A 647 -13.66 28.13 19.71
N LYS A 648 -14.30 27.32 18.85
CA LYS A 648 -15.57 27.65 18.19
C LYS A 648 -16.51 26.47 18.37
N PRO A 649 -17.84 26.69 18.38
CA PRO A 649 -18.79 25.60 18.39
C PRO A 649 -18.57 24.67 17.19
N VAL A 650 -18.63 23.36 17.43
CA VAL A 650 -18.61 22.31 16.41
C VAL A 650 -19.81 21.40 16.64
N ARG A 651 -20.26 20.72 15.58
CA ARG A 651 -21.34 19.74 15.69
C ARG A 651 -20.75 18.32 15.70
N ASP A 652 -21.09 17.53 16.67
CA ASP A 652 -20.85 16.08 16.64
C ASP A 652 -21.71 15.45 15.54
N CYS A 653 -21.06 14.91 14.53
CA CYS A 653 -21.72 14.37 13.34
C CYS A 653 -22.52 13.06 13.63
N LEU A 654 -22.18 12.34 14.70
CA LEU A 654 -22.87 11.11 15.08
C LEU A 654 -24.15 11.37 15.88
N THR A 655 -24.10 12.33 16.77
CA THR A 655 -25.22 12.63 17.69
C THR A 655 -26.02 13.86 17.29
N GLY A 656 -25.49 14.70 16.40
CA GLY A 656 -26.07 15.99 16.01
C GLY A 656 -25.94 17.08 17.08
N LYS A 657 -25.30 16.81 18.23
CA LYS A 657 -25.15 17.75 19.33
C LYS A 657 -24.07 18.78 19.04
N GLU A 658 -24.32 20.02 19.47
CA GLU A 658 -23.31 21.08 19.50
C GLU A 658 -22.36 20.86 20.68
N ILE A 659 -21.07 20.99 20.40
CA ILE A 659 -19.99 20.97 21.38
C ILE A 659 -19.34 22.35 21.40
N SER A 660 -19.34 22.98 22.56
CA SER A 660 -18.70 24.27 22.80
C SER A 660 -17.74 24.11 23.99
N GLY A 661 -16.46 24.47 23.81
CA GLY A 661 -15.45 24.35 24.88
C GLY A 661 -14.76 23.00 24.91
N GLY A 662 -14.60 22.43 26.13
CA GLY A 662 -13.85 21.19 26.33
C GLY A 662 -14.69 19.92 26.06
N TYR A 663 -14.05 18.89 25.55
CA TYR A 663 -14.65 17.56 25.33
C TYR A 663 -13.62 16.46 25.63
N ASP A 664 -14.03 15.45 26.38
CA ASP A 664 -13.18 14.31 26.74
C ASP A 664 -13.48 13.11 25.81
N ILE A 665 -12.49 12.71 24.99
CA ILE A 665 -12.58 11.53 24.14
C ILE A 665 -12.03 10.34 24.91
N PRO A 666 -12.82 9.30 25.20
CA PRO A 666 -12.33 8.10 25.90
C PRO A 666 -11.19 7.39 25.14
N GLY A 667 -10.40 6.61 25.86
CA GLY A 667 -9.39 5.75 25.24
C GLY A 667 -10.01 4.75 24.27
N LYS A 668 -9.42 4.55 23.11
CA LYS A 668 -9.91 3.74 21.97
C LYS A 668 -11.26 4.18 21.43
N ASP A 669 -11.58 5.46 21.52
CA ASP A 669 -12.83 6.01 21.00
C ASP A 669 -12.54 7.11 19.97
N ILE A 670 -13.61 7.54 19.31
CA ILE A 670 -13.56 8.53 18.24
C ILE A 670 -14.54 9.67 18.50
N LEU A 671 -14.23 10.83 17.93
CA LEU A 671 -15.14 11.95 17.81
C LEU A 671 -15.09 12.45 16.36
N VAL A 672 -16.26 12.60 15.72
CA VAL A 672 -16.39 13.14 14.38
C VAL A 672 -17.15 14.45 14.45
N VAL A 673 -16.50 15.55 14.04
CA VAL A 673 -17.11 16.88 14.12
C VAL A 673 -17.02 17.64 12.80
N ASP A 674 -18.02 18.47 12.52
CA ASP A 674 -17.96 19.48 11.48
C ASP A 674 -18.05 20.91 12.03
N GLU A 675 -17.52 21.87 11.28
CA GLU A 675 -17.72 23.27 11.60
C GLU A 675 -19.19 23.61 11.38
N THR A 676 -19.87 24.08 12.40
CA THR A 676 -21.23 24.61 12.26
C THR A 676 -21.15 25.80 11.34
N VAL A 677 -21.59 25.65 10.09
CA VAL A 677 -21.86 26.80 9.23
C VAL A 677 -23.02 27.54 9.92
N ALA A 678 -22.72 28.66 10.53
CA ALA A 678 -23.77 29.55 10.98
C ALA A 678 -24.65 29.82 9.76
N SER A 679 -25.87 29.27 9.79
CA SER A 679 -26.88 29.59 8.78
C SER A 679 -27.06 31.10 8.77
N ALA A 680 -26.58 31.71 7.68
CA ALA A 680 -26.76 33.12 7.43
C ALA A 680 -28.24 33.46 7.25
#